data_37c2a239eb124d28a2d8d4fb6a56fca7
#
_entry.id   37c2a239eb124d28a2d8d4fb6a56fca7
#
_cell.length_a   1.000
_cell.length_b   1.000
_cell.length_c   1.000
_cell.angle_alpha   90.00
_cell.angle_beta   90.00
_cell.angle_gamma   90.00
#
_symmetry.space_group_name_H-M   'P 1'
#
loop_
_entity.id
_entity.type
_entity.pdbx_description
1 polymer ?
#
loop_
_entity_poly.entity_id
_entity_poly.type
_entity_poly.pdbx_seq_one_letter_code
_entity_poly.pdbx_strand_id
1 'polypeptide(L)'
;MKKSTLRNVIAGIGAGVSLMLSPTIMADIDNNDKHDAFDYKVDRFADIQVLRYKVPGFQQLSLDQKLLIYYLTEAALAGRDIVWDQYGKYNLAIRDLIENVYLTAREKDGKSADFKALEKYLKQIEFGNGIHHHYSMDKFTPEFSREYFDAMVRNLPAEKRPEGLAMLEEVIFNPTFMAKRVNQADGQDLIVTSAANIYEGVTQPEVEAYYAALRDTTDLTPVSHGLNSKIVKRDGKVVEDVYKQGGLYDAAISRIIDNLTKAQQYAENDRQRQVIQSLVDFYRTGDLKKFDEYSILWVGDTASRVDFINGFIESYGDPLGMTGTWESIVNFKNLEASHRTEAISDSAQWFEDHSPVDPRFRKPQVKGVTAKVITAAILAGDAYPATPIGINLPNANWIRAAHGSKSVTLENITQAYDEASHGDGFNDEFVIDAPTAKLMDKYLFITDNLHTDLHECLGHASGRLLPGVDENALGAYGSTLEETRADLFALYYLADPKLLELGLLDNPEAYKAEYYKYMLNGLMTQLMRIEPGKDIEEAHMRNRALIAYWVLENGKADNVVELIKRDGKTYVQINDYHALRGLFAKLLAEIQRIKSEGDFAAGRALVETYGVKVNPELHKEVLDRYAHLDIAPYKGFVNPVYSLVKDSNGNITDVTIDYTEDYIPQMLRYSREYSTLPR
;
A
#
# COMPACT_ATOMS: atom_id res chain seq x y z
N MET A 1 69.93 22.88 -28.29
CA MET A 1 70.64 24.16 -27.91
C MET A 1 69.65 25.02 -27.12
N LYS A 2 70.11 25.38 -25.91
CA LYS A 2 69.70 26.50 -24.99
C LYS A 2 68.20 26.57 -24.60
N LYS A 3 67.74 26.20 -23.38
CA LYS A 3 67.92 26.87 -22.06
C LYS A 3 67.60 28.36 -22.05
N SER A 4 66.56 28.79 -21.31
CA SER A 4 66.58 29.69 -20.15
C SER A 4 65.11 30.07 -19.81
N THR A 5 64.60 29.76 -18.66
CA THR A 5 64.62 30.40 -17.35
C THR A 5 64.25 31.88 -17.28
N LEU A 6 63.15 32.23 -16.59
CA LEU A 6 62.98 33.17 -15.45
C LEU A 6 61.46 33.40 -15.25
N ARG A 7 60.89 33.07 -14.15
CA ARG A 7 60.69 33.60 -12.77
C ARG A 7 59.94 34.92 -12.64
N ASN A 8 58.82 34.79 -11.90
CA ASN A 8 58.10 35.74 -10.97
C ASN A 8 57.26 36.83 -11.64
N VAL A 9 56.00 37.09 -11.18
CA VAL A 9 55.55 37.57 -9.85
C VAL A 9 54.02 37.64 -9.81
N ILE A 10 53.41 37.00 -8.83
CA ILE A 10 52.39 37.37 -7.85
C ILE A 10 51.17 38.25 -8.23
N ALA A 11 50.04 37.78 -7.72
CA ALA A 11 48.81 38.39 -7.24
C ALA A 11 47.62 38.20 -8.21
N GLY A 12 46.61 37.49 -7.86
CA GLY A 12 45.75 37.49 -6.72
C GLY A 12 44.32 37.45 -7.21
N ILE A 13 43.58 36.78 -6.50
CA ILE A 13 42.11 36.73 -6.34
C ILE A 13 41.55 35.35 -6.76
N GLY A 14 41.60 34.47 -5.78
CA GLY A 14 40.78 33.29 -5.69
C GLY A 14 39.34 33.70 -5.37
N ALA A 15 38.43 33.31 -6.23
CA ALA A 15 37.02 33.18 -5.82
C ALA A 15 36.71 31.69 -5.74
N GLY A 16 37.04 31.11 -4.60
CA GLY A 16 36.50 29.86 -4.16
C GLY A 16 35.02 30.07 -3.86
N VAL A 17 34.15 29.54 -4.70
CA VAL A 17 32.75 29.36 -4.32
C VAL A 17 32.73 28.18 -3.37
N SER A 18 32.94 28.51 -2.08
CA SER A 18 32.54 27.65 -0.98
C SER A 18 31.02 27.67 -0.95
N LEU A 19 30.39 26.61 -1.42
CA LEU A 19 28.99 26.34 -1.09
C LEU A 19 28.95 26.12 0.41
N MET A 20 28.68 27.19 1.14
CA MET A 20 28.19 27.09 2.51
C MET A 20 26.79 26.53 2.41
N LEU A 21 26.65 25.22 2.64
CA LEU A 21 25.44 24.63 3.08
C LEU A 21 25.00 25.34 4.35
N SER A 22 23.91 26.09 4.28
CA SER A 22 23.33 26.78 5.40
C SER A 22 22.98 25.78 6.50
N PRO A 23 23.35 26.04 7.76
CA PRO A 23 23.05 25.12 8.89
C PRO A 23 21.59 25.14 9.32
N THR A 24 20.67 25.57 8.46
CA THR A 24 19.25 25.74 8.80
C THR A 24 18.39 24.50 8.50
N ILE A 25 18.94 23.47 7.88
CA ILE A 25 18.18 22.23 7.56
C ILE A 25 18.36 21.14 8.64
N MET A 26 19.39 21.29 9.51
CA MET A 26 19.64 20.34 10.61
C MET A 26 19.01 20.72 11.97
N ALA A 27 18.29 21.83 12.04
CA ALA A 27 17.73 22.31 13.31
C ALA A 27 16.41 21.66 13.72
N ASP A 28 15.77 20.90 12.83
CA ASP A 28 14.46 20.24 13.14
C ASP A 28 14.60 18.79 13.65
N ILE A 29 15.80 18.21 13.62
CA ILE A 29 16.01 16.83 14.08
C ILE A 29 16.32 16.76 15.59
N ASP A 30 16.77 17.88 16.20
CA ASP A 30 17.23 17.90 17.60
C ASP A 30 16.14 18.29 18.63
N ASN A 31 14.86 18.39 18.23
CA ASN A 31 13.76 18.80 19.13
C ASN A 31 12.67 17.75 19.28
N ASN A 32 12.96 16.47 19.13
CA ASN A 32 11.96 15.41 19.13
C ASN A 32 11.87 14.64 20.46
N ASP A 33 11.76 15.34 21.58
CA ASP A 33 11.21 14.77 22.83
C ASP A 33 9.71 15.13 23.04
N LYS A 34 9.03 15.67 22.01
CA LYS A 34 7.60 15.89 22.03
C LYS A 34 6.99 15.12 20.88
N HIS A 35 6.24 14.07 21.18
CA HIS A 35 5.27 13.50 20.25
C HIS A 35 4.53 14.64 19.54
N ASP A 36 4.43 14.54 18.22
CA ASP A 36 3.68 15.48 17.41
C ASP A 36 2.26 15.65 18.01
N ALA A 37 1.85 16.90 18.23
CA ALA A 37 0.50 17.19 18.74
C ALA A 37 -0.63 16.83 17.77
N PHE A 38 -0.30 16.26 16.60
CA PHE A 38 -1.26 15.81 15.62
C PHE A 38 -1.93 14.50 16.09
N ASP A 39 -3.25 14.50 16.17
CA ASP A 39 -4.01 13.33 16.56
C ASP A 39 -4.18 12.37 15.37
N TYR A 40 -3.32 11.36 15.30
CA TYR A 40 -3.37 10.34 14.25
C TYR A 40 -4.53 9.35 14.42
N LYS A 41 -5.06 9.13 15.63
CA LYS A 41 -6.16 8.19 15.91
C LYS A 41 -7.49 8.90 15.86
N VAL A 42 -8.35 8.55 14.91
CA VAL A 42 -9.64 9.22 14.67
C VAL A 42 -10.80 8.49 15.35
N ASP A 43 -10.90 7.18 15.10
CA ASP A 43 -12.04 6.36 15.51
C ASP A 43 -11.64 4.91 15.68
N ARG A 44 -12.35 4.19 16.56
CA ARG A 44 -12.16 2.76 16.80
C ARG A 44 -13.51 2.06 16.86
N PHE A 45 -13.71 1.04 16.02
CA PHE A 45 -14.92 0.22 16.02
C PHE A 45 -14.62 -1.19 15.50
N ALA A 46 -15.32 -2.16 16.03
CA ALA A 46 -15.08 -3.58 15.70
C ALA A 46 -13.58 -3.92 15.77
N ASP A 47 -13.02 -4.46 14.70
CA ASP A 47 -11.62 -4.82 14.53
C ASP A 47 -10.81 -3.79 13.74
N ILE A 48 -11.34 -2.55 13.61
CA ILE A 48 -10.79 -1.48 12.77
C ILE A 48 -10.37 -0.28 13.61
N GLN A 49 -9.18 0.25 13.36
CA GLN A 49 -8.70 1.56 13.79
C GLN A 49 -8.65 2.51 12.61
N VAL A 50 -9.38 3.62 12.65
CA VAL A 50 -9.30 4.70 11.65
C VAL A 50 -8.26 5.72 12.08
N LEU A 51 -7.41 6.10 11.16
CA LEU A 51 -6.29 7.02 11.33
C LEU A 51 -6.45 8.27 10.45
N ARG A 52 -5.66 9.31 10.74
CA ARG A 52 -5.33 10.44 9.86
C ARG A 52 -3.92 10.31 9.36
N TYR A 53 -3.64 10.98 8.24
CA TYR A 53 -2.28 11.14 7.75
C TYR A 53 -2.02 12.61 7.38
N LYS A 54 -0.79 13.06 7.60
CA LYS A 54 -0.31 14.37 7.13
C LYS A 54 0.07 14.31 5.66
N VAL A 55 0.15 15.47 5.04
CA VAL A 55 0.63 15.66 3.67
C VAL A 55 1.87 16.58 3.71
N PRO A 56 3.00 16.09 4.22
CA PRO A 56 4.21 16.88 4.36
C PRO A 56 4.70 17.37 2.98
N GLY A 57 5.25 18.57 2.93
CA GLY A 57 5.73 19.16 1.67
C GLY A 57 4.67 19.85 0.80
N PHE A 58 3.38 19.74 1.12
CA PHE A 58 2.30 20.38 0.34
C PHE A 58 2.44 21.91 0.28
N GLN A 59 2.81 22.54 1.40
CA GLN A 59 2.96 24.01 1.46
C GLN A 59 4.10 24.54 0.57
N GLN A 60 5.04 23.69 0.22
CA GLN A 60 6.20 24.01 -0.64
C GLN A 60 5.87 23.90 -2.14
N LEU A 61 4.67 23.41 -2.50
CA LEU A 61 4.22 23.28 -3.87
C LEU A 61 3.84 24.67 -4.42
N SER A 62 4.03 24.86 -5.73
CA SER A 62 3.52 26.04 -6.43
C SER A 62 2.00 26.06 -6.43
N LEU A 63 1.40 27.22 -6.67
CA LEU A 63 -0.07 27.33 -6.79
C LEU A 63 -0.62 26.40 -7.87
N ASP A 64 0.03 26.30 -9.03
CA ASP A 64 -0.41 25.42 -10.11
C ASP A 64 -0.35 23.93 -9.70
N GLN A 65 0.70 23.51 -8.98
CA GLN A 65 0.78 22.15 -8.44
C GLN A 65 -0.30 21.86 -7.39
N LYS A 66 -0.59 22.83 -6.52
CA LYS A 66 -1.69 22.71 -5.55
C LYS A 66 -3.05 22.63 -6.25
N LEU A 67 -3.27 23.40 -7.31
CA LEU A 67 -4.49 23.35 -8.12
C LEU A 67 -4.60 22.04 -8.92
N LEU A 68 -3.49 21.54 -9.43
CA LEU A 68 -3.45 20.22 -10.06
C LEU A 68 -3.90 19.14 -9.06
N ILE A 69 -3.34 19.12 -7.86
CA ILE A 69 -3.73 18.17 -6.79
C ILE A 69 -5.21 18.36 -6.45
N TYR A 70 -5.70 19.59 -6.30
CA TYR A 70 -7.11 19.86 -5.98
C TYR A 70 -8.05 19.25 -7.02
N TYR A 71 -7.84 19.51 -8.31
CA TYR A 71 -8.73 18.97 -9.34
C TYR A 71 -8.57 17.46 -9.57
N LEU A 72 -7.38 16.91 -9.37
CA LEU A 72 -7.18 15.46 -9.33
C LEU A 72 -7.89 14.82 -8.14
N THR A 73 -7.92 15.48 -6.97
CA THR A 73 -8.70 15.07 -5.80
C THR A 73 -10.20 15.04 -6.09
N GLU A 74 -10.72 16.10 -6.73
CA GLU A 74 -12.13 16.15 -7.15
C GLU A 74 -12.47 15.04 -8.17
N ALA A 75 -11.54 14.70 -9.08
CA ALA A 75 -11.69 13.58 -9.98
C ALA A 75 -11.66 12.22 -9.24
N ALA A 76 -10.78 12.10 -8.25
CA ALA A 76 -10.67 10.91 -7.41
C ALA A 76 -11.95 10.63 -6.61
N LEU A 77 -12.49 11.65 -5.95
CA LEU A 77 -13.70 11.50 -5.13
C LEU A 77 -14.97 11.28 -5.97
N ALA A 78 -15.00 11.77 -7.21
CA ALA A 78 -16.14 11.59 -8.14
C ALA A 78 -16.40 10.11 -8.50
N GLY A 79 -15.40 9.25 -8.40
CA GLY A 79 -15.53 7.82 -8.68
C GLY A 79 -15.99 6.95 -7.49
N ARG A 80 -16.23 7.55 -6.30
CA ARG A 80 -16.57 6.80 -5.08
C ARG A 80 -17.72 5.81 -5.24
N ASP A 81 -18.79 6.20 -5.92
CA ASP A 81 -19.95 5.31 -6.09
C ASP A 81 -19.65 4.08 -6.94
N ILE A 82 -18.66 4.15 -7.84
CA ILE A 82 -18.31 3.03 -8.73
C ILE A 82 -17.88 1.82 -7.92
N VAL A 83 -16.96 1.97 -6.96
CA VAL A 83 -16.49 0.84 -6.15
C VAL A 83 -17.60 0.27 -5.27
N TRP A 84 -18.50 1.10 -4.76
CA TRP A 84 -19.66 0.64 -4.00
C TRP A 84 -20.58 -0.25 -4.84
N ASP A 85 -20.86 0.15 -6.08
CA ASP A 85 -21.69 -0.64 -6.99
C ASP A 85 -20.97 -1.93 -7.45
N GLN A 86 -19.67 -1.84 -7.78
CA GLN A 86 -18.87 -3.02 -8.13
C GLN A 86 -18.84 -4.07 -7.02
N TYR A 87 -18.81 -3.64 -5.75
CA TYR A 87 -18.75 -4.53 -4.59
C TYR A 87 -20.08 -5.18 -4.24
N GLY A 88 -21.22 -4.66 -4.72
CA GLY A 88 -22.50 -5.31 -4.54
C GLY A 88 -23.66 -4.52 -5.08
N LYS A 89 -24.53 -5.19 -5.79
CA LYS A 89 -25.71 -4.63 -6.49
C LYS A 89 -26.61 -3.72 -5.64
N TYR A 90 -26.67 -3.98 -4.33
CA TYR A 90 -27.55 -3.25 -3.41
C TYR A 90 -26.81 -2.26 -2.52
N ASN A 91 -25.48 -2.18 -2.62
CA ASN A 91 -24.65 -1.40 -1.69
C ASN A 91 -25.00 0.09 -1.66
N LEU A 92 -25.24 0.71 -2.83
CA LEU A 92 -25.59 2.13 -2.89
C LEU A 92 -26.95 2.42 -2.20
N ALA A 93 -27.96 1.57 -2.45
CA ALA A 93 -29.27 1.71 -1.82
C ALA A 93 -29.21 1.43 -0.30
N ILE A 94 -28.42 0.45 0.13
CA ILE A 94 -28.21 0.12 1.55
C ILE A 94 -27.46 1.28 2.24
N ARG A 95 -26.42 1.85 1.62
CA ARG A 95 -25.71 3.01 2.17
C ARG A 95 -26.68 4.18 2.42
N ASP A 96 -27.46 4.56 1.40
CA ASP A 96 -28.42 5.66 1.54
C ASP A 96 -29.47 5.39 2.63
N LEU A 97 -29.98 4.17 2.70
CA LEU A 97 -30.94 3.76 3.73
C LEU A 97 -30.33 3.84 5.13
N ILE A 98 -29.16 3.24 5.34
CA ILE A 98 -28.50 3.18 6.65
C ILE A 98 -28.08 4.57 7.12
N GLU A 99 -27.53 5.43 6.24
CA GLU A 99 -27.20 6.82 6.55
C GLU A 99 -28.46 7.62 6.99
N ASN A 100 -29.58 7.48 6.28
CA ASN A 100 -30.81 8.15 6.63
C ASN A 100 -31.43 7.64 7.95
N VAL A 101 -31.37 6.32 8.18
CA VAL A 101 -31.77 5.69 9.45
C VAL A 101 -30.88 6.17 10.59
N TYR A 102 -29.56 6.20 10.41
CA TYR A 102 -28.61 6.70 11.40
C TYR A 102 -28.89 8.17 11.79
N LEU A 103 -29.05 9.05 10.80
CA LEU A 103 -29.32 10.46 11.05
C LEU A 103 -30.62 10.66 11.85
N THR A 104 -31.68 9.90 11.51
CA THR A 104 -32.97 9.94 12.21
C THR A 104 -32.87 9.37 13.62
N ALA A 105 -32.18 8.25 13.79
CA ALA A 105 -32.01 7.59 15.07
C ALA A 105 -31.14 8.42 16.04
N ARG A 106 -30.09 9.08 15.53
CA ARG A 106 -29.22 9.94 16.31
C ARG A 106 -29.99 11.08 17.01
N GLU A 107 -30.96 11.66 16.34
CA GLU A 107 -31.81 12.73 16.91
C GLU A 107 -32.79 12.22 17.97
N LYS A 108 -33.28 10.99 17.79
CA LYS A 108 -34.36 10.43 18.64
C LYS A 108 -33.83 9.58 19.78
N ASP A 109 -32.77 8.81 19.59
CA ASP A 109 -32.31 7.75 20.50
C ASP A 109 -30.78 7.53 20.46
N GLY A 110 -30.01 8.60 20.38
CA GLY A 110 -28.55 8.56 20.24
C GLY A 110 -27.75 7.87 21.36
N LYS A 111 -28.42 7.21 22.33
CA LYS A 111 -27.75 6.57 23.49
C LYS A 111 -28.10 5.10 23.69
N SER A 112 -29.08 4.56 22.97
CA SER A 112 -29.50 3.16 23.14
C SER A 112 -28.42 2.18 22.65
N ALA A 113 -28.53 0.92 23.07
CA ALA A 113 -27.67 -0.15 22.60
C ALA A 113 -27.87 -0.39 21.10
N ASP A 114 -29.12 -0.38 20.61
CA ASP A 114 -29.43 -0.54 19.20
C ASP A 114 -28.88 0.61 18.36
N PHE A 115 -28.93 1.86 18.86
CA PHE A 115 -28.29 2.99 18.15
C PHE A 115 -26.77 2.80 18.02
N LYS A 116 -26.09 2.39 19.08
CA LYS A 116 -24.65 2.12 19.03
C LYS A 116 -24.30 0.99 18.06
N ALA A 117 -25.13 -0.04 18.01
CA ALA A 117 -25.00 -1.14 17.07
C ALA A 117 -25.22 -0.68 15.61
N LEU A 118 -26.20 0.21 15.38
CA LEU A 118 -26.44 0.84 14.09
C LEU A 118 -25.28 1.72 13.64
N GLU A 119 -24.73 2.53 14.55
CA GLU A 119 -23.55 3.35 14.26
C GLU A 119 -22.34 2.48 13.91
N LYS A 120 -22.11 1.40 14.66
CA LYS A 120 -21.05 0.43 14.37
C LYS A 120 -21.23 -0.18 12.96
N TYR A 121 -22.44 -0.60 12.61
CA TYR A 121 -22.75 -1.17 11.31
C TYR A 121 -22.53 -0.14 10.17
N LEU A 122 -22.99 1.11 10.36
CA LEU A 122 -22.71 2.19 9.42
C LEU A 122 -21.19 2.35 9.20
N LYS A 123 -20.41 2.41 10.28
CA LYS A 123 -18.95 2.52 10.20
C LYS A 123 -18.32 1.35 9.44
N GLN A 124 -18.80 0.14 9.65
CA GLN A 124 -18.31 -1.05 8.98
C GLN A 124 -18.60 -1.04 7.47
N ILE A 125 -19.84 -0.71 7.06
CA ILE A 125 -20.18 -0.66 5.63
C ILE A 125 -19.47 0.47 4.90
N GLU A 126 -19.28 1.62 5.55
CA GLU A 126 -18.50 2.73 4.99
C GLU A 126 -17.03 2.35 4.80
N PHE A 127 -16.46 1.58 5.73
CA PHE A 127 -15.08 1.11 5.65
C PHE A 127 -14.90 0.03 4.57
N GLY A 128 -15.85 -0.86 4.42
CA GLY A 128 -15.84 -1.93 3.43
C GLY A 128 -16.23 -1.50 2.01
N ASN A 129 -16.61 -0.24 1.81
CA ASN A 129 -17.28 0.22 0.58
C ASN A 129 -18.49 -0.66 0.21
N GLY A 130 -19.23 -1.16 1.22
CA GLY A 130 -20.34 -2.06 1.07
C GLY A 130 -20.57 -2.96 2.27
N ILE A 131 -21.46 -3.92 2.12
CA ILE A 131 -21.92 -4.80 3.21
C ILE A 131 -20.93 -5.90 3.62
N HIS A 132 -19.74 -5.96 3.01
CA HIS A 132 -18.74 -6.99 3.27
C HIS A 132 -17.46 -6.41 3.88
N HIS A 133 -16.83 -7.18 4.73
CA HIS A 133 -15.54 -6.86 5.31
C HIS A 133 -14.48 -6.72 4.20
N HIS A 134 -13.69 -5.65 4.25
CA HIS A 134 -12.72 -5.31 3.20
C HIS A 134 -11.67 -6.40 2.96
N TYR A 135 -11.29 -7.18 3.99
CA TYR A 135 -10.24 -8.20 3.92
C TYR A 135 -10.78 -9.62 3.83
N SER A 136 -11.64 -10.05 4.80
CA SER A 136 -12.19 -11.41 4.81
C SER A 136 -13.24 -11.66 3.71
N MET A 137 -13.79 -10.60 3.13
CA MET A 137 -14.86 -10.63 2.14
C MET A 137 -16.21 -11.16 2.68
N ASP A 138 -16.31 -11.44 3.98
CA ASP A 138 -17.53 -11.94 4.62
C ASP A 138 -18.50 -10.80 4.90
N LYS A 139 -19.80 -11.11 4.82
CA LYS A 139 -20.84 -10.13 5.07
C LYS A 139 -20.91 -9.74 6.53
N PHE A 140 -21.03 -8.42 6.80
CA PHE A 140 -21.31 -7.92 8.13
C PHE A 140 -22.68 -8.34 8.62
N THR A 141 -22.76 -8.75 9.89
CA THR A 141 -24.03 -9.05 10.55
C THR A 141 -24.40 -7.88 11.46
N PRO A 142 -25.58 -7.23 11.28
CA PRO A 142 -26.01 -6.17 12.17
C PRO A 142 -26.26 -6.71 13.58
N GLU A 143 -25.84 -5.92 14.59
CA GLU A 143 -26.06 -6.24 16.01
C GLU A 143 -27.30 -5.53 16.59
N PHE A 144 -27.92 -4.61 15.84
CA PHE A 144 -29.20 -4.00 16.19
C PHE A 144 -30.36 -4.92 15.83
N SER A 145 -31.48 -4.79 16.57
CA SER A 145 -32.66 -5.60 16.32
C SER A 145 -33.40 -5.18 15.03
N ARG A 146 -34.03 -6.14 14.36
CA ARG A 146 -34.87 -5.86 13.18
C ARG A 146 -36.02 -4.93 13.56
N GLU A 147 -36.66 -5.16 14.71
CA GLU A 147 -37.77 -4.34 15.23
C GLU A 147 -37.35 -2.88 15.42
N TYR A 148 -36.13 -2.64 15.91
CA TYR A 148 -35.57 -1.29 16.03
C TYR A 148 -35.36 -0.66 14.66
N PHE A 149 -34.75 -1.37 13.74
CA PHE A 149 -34.54 -0.91 12.39
C PHE A 149 -35.84 -0.53 11.70
N ASP A 150 -36.86 -1.41 11.70
CA ASP A 150 -38.17 -1.18 11.13
C ASP A 150 -38.87 0.05 11.75
N ALA A 151 -38.70 0.25 13.06
CA ALA A 151 -39.23 1.43 13.73
C ALA A 151 -38.56 2.71 13.25
N MET A 152 -37.24 2.71 13.02
CA MET A 152 -36.53 3.87 12.51
C MET A 152 -36.86 4.14 11.05
N VAL A 153 -36.97 3.11 10.20
CA VAL A 153 -37.40 3.24 8.79
C VAL A 153 -38.80 3.85 8.69
N ARG A 154 -39.76 3.44 9.56
CA ARG A 154 -41.07 4.07 9.61
C ARG A 154 -41.04 5.57 9.98
N ASN A 155 -40.01 6.01 10.66
CA ASN A 155 -39.81 7.41 11.01
C ASN A 155 -39.18 8.25 9.88
N LEU A 156 -38.64 7.62 8.83
CA LEU A 156 -38.11 8.36 7.68
C LEU A 156 -39.24 9.09 6.95
N PRO A 157 -38.96 10.27 6.37
CA PRO A 157 -39.81 10.89 5.35
C PRO A 157 -40.13 9.92 4.22
N ALA A 158 -41.34 10.03 3.62
CA ALA A 158 -41.77 9.08 2.59
C ALA A 158 -40.81 8.99 1.40
N GLU A 159 -40.26 10.14 0.99
CA GLU A 159 -39.31 10.29 -0.12
C GLU A 159 -37.94 9.67 0.18
N LYS A 160 -37.63 9.37 1.45
CA LYS A 160 -36.39 8.72 1.87
C LYS A 160 -36.54 7.22 2.13
N ARG A 161 -37.74 6.67 1.94
CA ARG A 161 -37.97 5.23 2.03
C ARG A 161 -37.75 4.61 0.65
N PRO A 162 -36.75 3.69 0.52
CA PRO A 162 -36.42 3.13 -0.77
C PRO A 162 -37.55 2.26 -1.31
N GLU A 163 -37.73 2.25 -2.63
CA GLU A 163 -38.44 1.19 -3.31
C GLU A 163 -37.70 -0.14 -3.09
N GLY A 164 -38.43 -1.24 -2.89
CA GLY A 164 -37.80 -2.54 -2.67
C GLY A 164 -37.21 -2.76 -1.28
N LEU A 165 -37.65 -2.01 -0.26
CA LEU A 165 -37.19 -2.14 1.13
C LEU A 165 -37.08 -3.58 1.62
N ALA A 166 -38.08 -4.43 1.30
CA ALA A 166 -38.06 -5.85 1.71
C ALA A 166 -36.84 -6.62 1.18
N MET A 167 -36.34 -6.29 -0.01
CA MET A 167 -35.12 -6.89 -0.55
C MET A 167 -33.88 -6.38 0.18
N LEU A 168 -33.81 -5.08 0.49
CA LEU A 168 -32.69 -4.51 1.26
C LEU A 168 -32.64 -5.10 2.68
N GLU A 169 -33.78 -5.29 3.32
CA GLU A 169 -33.87 -5.97 4.61
C GLU A 169 -33.40 -7.44 4.52
N GLU A 170 -33.76 -8.14 3.45
CA GLU A 170 -33.27 -9.50 3.22
C GLU A 170 -31.75 -9.52 3.05
N VAL A 171 -31.19 -8.58 2.30
CA VAL A 171 -29.74 -8.44 2.13
C VAL A 171 -29.05 -8.10 3.46
N ILE A 172 -29.60 -7.22 4.26
CA ILE A 172 -29.00 -6.78 5.53
C ILE A 172 -29.06 -7.90 6.59
N PHE A 173 -30.21 -8.55 6.77
CA PHE A 173 -30.46 -9.41 7.92
C PHE A 173 -30.32 -10.92 7.63
N ASN A 174 -30.40 -11.39 6.38
CA ASN A 174 -30.19 -12.81 6.09
C ASN A 174 -28.70 -13.13 5.94
N PRO A 175 -28.04 -13.83 6.88
CA PRO A 175 -26.60 -14.05 6.85
C PRO A 175 -26.13 -14.94 5.69
N THR A 176 -27.02 -15.71 5.08
CA THR A 176 -26.68 -16.65 4.00
C THR A 176 -26.88 -16.06 2.60
N PHE A 177 -27.66 -14.99 2.49
CA PHE A 177 -27.89 -14.33 1.21
C PHE A 177 -26.79 -13.32 0.93
N MET A 178 -26.10 -13.43 -0.19
CA MET A 178 -24.92 -12.63 -0.55
C MET A 178 -23.83 -12.70 0.54
N ALA A 179 -23.56 -13.89 1.06
CA ALA A 179 -22.73 -14.08 2.25
C ALA A 179 -21.28 -13.68 2.07
N LYS A 180 -20.75 -13.72 0.83
CA LYS A 180 -19.35 -13.41 0.52
C LYS A 180 -19.24 -12.52 -0.70
N ARG A 181 -18.42 -11.46 -0.62
CA ARG A 181 -18.20 -10.55 -1.75
C ARG A 181 -17.50 -11.27 -2.90
N VAL A 182 -16.38 -11.92 -2.62
CA VAL A 182 -15.61 -12.74 -3.55
C VAL A 182 -15.42 -14.13 -2.95
N ASN A 183 -15.96 -15.14 -3.59
CA ASN A 183 -15.73 -16.53 -3.22
C ASN A 183 -14.67 -17.15 -4.14
N GLN A 184 -13.70 -17.84 -3.55
CA GLN A 184 -12.62 -18.53 -4.27
C GLN A 184 -12.53 -20.00 -3.85
N ALA A 185 -13.61 -20.57 -3.30
CA ALA A 185 -13.63 -21.96 -2.85
C ALA A 185 -13.65 -22.93 -4.03
N ASP A 186 -12.79 -23.94 -3.97
CA ASP A 186 -12.71 -24.99 -4.99
C ASP A 186 -14.04 -25.75 -5.17
N GLY A 187 -14.34 -26.10 -6.42
CA GLY A 187 -15.50 -26.92 -6.77
C GLY A 187 -16.83 -26.20 -6.77
N GLN A 188 -16.84 -24.86 -6.65
CA GLN A 188 -18.04 -24.04 -6.76
C GLN A 188 -17.98 -23.17 -8.01
N ASP A 189 -19.14 -22.70 -8.48
CA ASP A 189 -19.20 -21.62 -9.47
C ASP A 189 -18.89 -20.31 -8.75
N LEU A 190 -17.72 -19.75 -9.02
CA LEU A 190 -17.20 -18.57 -8.32
C LEU A 190 -18.05 -17.33 -8.58
N ILE A 191 -18.69 -17.23 -9.76
CA ILE A 191 -19.57 -16.12 -10.12
C ILE A 191 -20.88 -16.19 -9.35
N VAL A 192 -21.54 -17.34 -9.39
CA VAL A 192 -22.87 -17.51 -8.77
C VAL A 192 -22.81 -17.40 -7.25
N THR A 193 -21.67 -17.75 -6.65
CA THR A 193 -21.48 -17.76 -5.19
C THR A 193 -20.82 -16.46 -4.66
N SER A 194 -20.47 -15.51 -5.54
CA SER A 194 -19.95 -14.18 -5.16
C SER A 194 -21.03 -13.11 -5.27
N ALA A 195 -20.98 -12.14 -4.36
CA ALA A 195 -21.91 -11.00 -4.33
C ALA A 195 -21.42 -9.78 -5.12
N ALA A 196 -20.18 -9.79 -5.61
CA ALA A 196 -19.61 -8.70 -6.43
C ALA A 196 -20.48 -8.48 -7.68
N ASN A 197 -20.81 -7.22 -7.98
CA ASN A 197 -21.72 -6.82 -9.05
C ASN A 197 -21.01 -6.68 -10.42
N ILE A 198 -20.15 -7.63 -10.73
CA ILE A 198 -19.32 -7.66 -11.96
C ILE A 198 -19.96 -8.57 -13.02
N TYR A 199 -20.76 -9.52 -12.58
CA TYR A 199 -21.42 -10.52 -13.41
C TYR A 199 -22.93 -10.53 -13.14
N GLU A 200 -23.77 -10.64 -14.19
CA GLU A 200 -25.21 -10.70 -14.02
C GLU A 200 -25.87 -11.70 -14.98
N GLY A 201 -26.53 -12.71 -14.43
CA GLY A 201 -27.27 -13.72 -15.20
C GLY A 201 -26.39 -14.71 -15.98
N VAL A 202 -25.10 -14.78 -15.66
CA VAL A 202 -24.12 -15.67 -16.27
C VAL A 202 -23.51 -16.62 -15.24
N THR A 203 -22.91 -17.69 -15.72
CA THR A 203 -22.17 -18.67 -14.94
C THR A 203 -20.67 -18.57 -15.24
N GLN A 204 -19.82 -19.09 -14.37
CA GLN A 204 -18.37 -19.11 -14.58
C GLN A 204 -17.97 -19.74 -15.94
N PRO A 205 -18.48 -20.94 -16.34
CA PRO A 205 -18.12 -21.51 -17.64
C PRO A 205 -18.54 -20.65 -18.85
N GLU A 206 -19.66 -19.92 -18.74
CA GLU A 206 -20.09 -19.01 -19.83
C GLU A 206 -19.15 -17.83 -19.99
N VAL A 207 -18.69 -17.25 -18.88
CA VAL A 207 -17.75 -16.11 -18.90
C VAL A 207 -16.36 -16.55 -19.34
N GLU A 208 -15.87 -17.70 -18.86
CA GLU A 208 -14.60 -18.26 -19.29
C GLU A 208 -14.59 -18.56 -20.80
N ALA A 209 -15.67 -19.11 -21.34
CA ALA A 209 -15.81 -19.36 -22.77
C ALA A 209 -15.85 -18.04 -23.57
N TYR A 210 -16.54 -17.01 -23.04
CA TYR A 210 -16.58 -15.69 -23.67
C TYR A 210 -15.18 -15.07 -23.79
N TYR A 211 -14.41 -15.02 -22.71
CA TYR A 211 -13.05 -14.45 -22.74
C TYR A 211 -12.06 -15.32 -23.53
N ALA A 212 -12.22 -16.64 -23.48
CA ALA A 212 -11.39 -17.53 -24.32
C ALA A 212 -11.56 -17.26 -25.81
N ALA A 213 -12.78 -16.91 -26.26
CA ALA A 213 -13.05 -16.56 -27.65
C ALA A 213 -12.46 -15.21 -28.08
N LEU A 214 -12.19 -14.28 -27.15
CA LEU A 214 -11.55 -12.99 -27.42
C LEU A 214 -10.02 -13.06 -27.43
N ARG A 215 -9.44 -14.14 -26.89
CA ARG A 215 -7.98 -14.26 -26.74
C ARG A 215 -7.30 -14.55 -28.08
N ASP A 216 -6.44 -13.65 -28.53
CA ASP A 216 -5.50 -13.89 -29.62
C ASP A 216 -4.11 -14.22 -29.02
N THR A 217 -3.71 -15.50 -29.15
CA THR A 217 -2.41 -15.97 -28.63
C THR A 217 -1.22 -15.52 -29.48
N THR A 218 -1.47 -14.87 -30.63
CA THR A 218 -0.41 -14.32 -31.49
C THR A 218 -0.18 -12.83 -31.28
N ASP A 219 -1.08 -12.16 -30.57
CA ASP A 219 -0.92 -10.74 -30.19
C ASP A 219 0.18 -10.59 -29.13
N LEU A 220 1.20 -9.80 -29.45
CA LEU A 220 2.32 -9.49 -28.56
C LEU A 220 2.02 -8.32 -27.62
N THR A 221 0.91 -7.62 -27.83
CA THR A 221 0.45 -6.47 -27.06
C THR A 221 -1.03 -6.62 -26.67
N PRO A 222 -1.40 -7.74 -26.03
CA PRO A 222 -2.80 -8.04 -25.75
C PRO A 222 -3.38 -7.05 -24.74
N VAL A 223 -4.59 -6.55 -25.03
CA VAL A 223 -5.34 -5.76 -24.07
C VAL A 223 -5.85 -6.63 -22.93
N SER A 224 -6.06 -6.04 -21.75
CA SER A 224 -6.64 -6.71 -20.58
C SER A 224 -8.17 -6.80 -20.72
N HIS A 225 -8.67 -7.76 -21.52
CA HIS A 225 -10.12 -7.95 -21.71
C HIS A 225 -10.86 -8.05 -20.39
N GLY A 226 -11.99 -7.36 -20.27
CA GLY A 226 -12.83 -7.36 -19.08
C GLY A 226 -12.45 -6.30 -18.04
N LEU A 227 -11.29 -5.65 -18.15
CA LEU A 227 -10.78 -4.72 -17.14
C LEU A 227 -11.78 -3.63 -16.75
N ASN A 228 -12.51 -3.09 -17.72
CA ASN A 228 -13.44 -1.97 -17.55
C ASN A 228 -14.87 -2.33 -17.99
N SER A 229 -15.35 -3.53 -17.66
CA SER A 229 -16.69 -3.93 -18.05
C SER A 229 -17.35 -4.86 -17.02
N LYS A 230 -18.68 -4.87 -17.03
CA LYS A 230 -19.54 -5.85 -16.38
C LYS A 230 -20.05 -6.83 -17.44
N ILE A 231 -19.99 -8.12 -17.16
CA ILE A 231 -20.54 -9.15 -18.03
C ILE A 231 -21.99 -9.44 -17.65
N VAL A 232 -22.89 -9.35 -18.63
CA VAL A 232 -24.31 -9.58 -18.43
C VAL A 232 -24.88 -10.53 -19.50
N LYS A 233 -25.99 -11.22 -19.16
CA LYS A 233 -26.71 -12.03 -20.13
C LYS A 233 -27.97 -11.30 -20.57
N ARG A 234 -28.05 -10.95 -21.87
CA ARG A 234 -29.23 -10.32 -22.49
C ARG A 234 -29.68 -11.16 -23.67
N ASP A 235 -30.98 -11.48 -23.71
CA ASP A 235 -31.59 -12.29 -24.77
C ASP A 235 -30.81 -13.60 -25.02
N GLY A 236 -30.32 -14.23 -23.95
CA GLY A 236 -29.55 -15.45 -24.00
C GLY A 236 -28.11 -15.34 -24.48
N LYS A 237 -27.61 -14.11 -24.72
CA LYS A 237 -26.23 -13.83 -25.15
C LYS A 237 -25.43 -13.16 -24.02
N VAL A 238 -24.19 -13.58 -23.89
CA VAL A 238 -23.20 -12.92 -23.01
C VAL A 238 -22.70 -11.66 -23.72
N VAL A 239 -22.79 -10.50 -23.05
CA VAL A 239 -22.37 -9.19 -23.56
C VAL A 239 -21.65 -8.39 -22.48
N GLU A 240 -20.84 -7.42 -22.89
CA GLU A 240 -20.15 -6.50 -21.99
C GLU A 240 -20.91 -5.15 -21.87
N ASP A 241 -21.13 -4.72 -20.64
CA ASP A 241 -21.50 -3.35 -20.30
C ASP A 241 -20.23 -2.58 -19.92
N VAL A 242 -19.72 -1.81 -20.87
CA VAL A 242 -18.44 -1.11 -20.73
C VAL A 242 -18.58 0.12 -19.83
N TYR A 243 -17.65 0.29 -18.91
CA TYR A 243 -17.51 1.44 -18.02
C TYR A 243 -16.90 2.61 -18.81
N LYS A 244 -17.73 3.55 -19.20
CA LYS A 244 -17.34 4.70 -20.00
C LYS A 244 -18.38 5.79 -20.02
N GLN A 245 -18.05 6.96 -20.52
CA GLN A 245 -19.01 8.02 -20.81
C GLN A 245 -20.05 7.51 -21.81
N GLY A 246 -21.34 7.70 -21.50
CA GLY A 246 -22.45 7.16 -22.29
C GLY A 246 -22.65 5.65 -22.16
N GLY A 247 -21.92 4.97 -21.27
CA GLY A 247 -22.05 3.55 -20.91
C GLY A 247 -22.42 3.35 -19.44
N LEU A 248 -21.98 2.23 -18.87
CA LEU A 248 -22.15 2.00 -17.43
C LEU A 248 -21.28 3.00 -16.66
N TYR A 249 -21.83 3.54 -15.56
CA TYR A 249 -21.20 4.60 -14.72
C TYR A 249 -21.04 5.97 -15.39
N ASP A 250 -21.82 6.29 -16.43
CA ASP A 250 -21.72 7.54 -17.20
C ASP A 250 -21.66 8.79 -16.30
N ALA A 251 -22.55 8.91 -15.32
CA ALA A 251 -22.64 10.11 -14.48
C ALA A 251 -21.36 10.32 -13.65
N ALA A 252 -20.80 9.27 -13.06
CA ALA A 252 -19.54 9.31 -12.31
C ALA A 252 -18.36 9.60 -13.25
N ILE A 253 -18.27 8.87 -14.36
CA ILE A 253 -17.19 9.00 -15.33
C ILE A 253 -17.19 10.39 -15.99
N SER A 254 -18.36 10.94 -16.32
CA SER A 254 -18.45 12.31 -16.86
C SER A 254 -17.92 13.35 -15.85
N ARG A 255 -18.22 13.19 -14.55
CA ARG A 255 -17.68 14.07 -13.51
C ARG A 255 -16.17 13.90 -13.32
N ILE A 256 -15.64 12.67 -13.45
CA ILE A 256 -14.19 12.41 -13.47
C ILE A 256 -13.55 13.14 -14.63
N ILE A 257 -14.08 13.00 -15.86
CA ILE A 257 -13.58 13.66 -17.08
C ILE A 257 -13.55 15.19 -16.90
N ASP A 258 -14.61 15.78 -16.36
CA ASP A 258 -14.70 17.24 -16.14
C ASP A 258 -13.59 17.74 -15.22
N ASN A 259 -13.30 17.02 -14.14
CA ASN A 259 -12.26 17.39 -13.20
C ASN A 259 -10.85 17.09 -13.74
N LEU A 260 -10.65 15.99 -14.46
CA LEU A 260 -9.39 15.72 -15.18
C LEU A 260 -9.10 16.81 -16.23
N THR A 261 -10.12 17.29 -16.94
CA THR A 261 -9.99 18.38 -17.92
C THR A 261 -9.59 19.72 -17.26
N LYS A 262 -10.08 19.98 -16.04
CA LYS A 262 -9.64 21.13 -15.24
C LYS A 262 -8.19 20.93 -14.75
N ALA A 263 -7.87 19.75 -14.23
CA ALA A 263 -6.53 19.40 -13.78
C ALA A 263 -5.48 19.56 -14.89
N GLN A 264 -5.83 19.20 -16.13
CA GLN A 264 -4.94 19.30 -17.30
C GLN A 264 -4.43 20.74 -17.55
N GLN A 265 -5.19 21.77 -17.14
CA GLN A 265 -4.77 23.17 -17.29
C GLN A 265 -3.56 23.51 -16.43
N TYR A 266 -3.35 22.77 -15.35
CA TYR A 266 -2.26 22.94 -14.38
C TYR A 266 -1.17 21.88 -14.52
N ALA A 267 -1.19 21.09 -15.61
CA ALA A 267 -0.15 20.09 -15.88
C ALA A 267 1.25 20.74 -15.93
N GLU A 268 2.20 20.15 -15.21
CA GLU A 268 3.54 20.69 -15.03
C GLU A 268 4.37 20.72 -16.34
N ASN A 269 4.02 19.86 -17.30
CA ASN A 269 4.71 19.74 -18.59
C ASN A 269 3.80 19.09 -19.64
N ASP A 270 4.27 19.07 -20.88
CA ASP A 270 3.49 18.52 -22.02
C ASP A 270 3.26 17.02 -21.92
N ARG A 271 4.19 16.28 -21.31
CA ARG A 271 4.04 14.83 -21.12
C ARG A 271 2.88 14.56 -20.14
N GLN A 272 2.85 15.22 -19.00
CA GLN A 272 1.76 15.07 -18.04
C GLN A 272 0.42 15.48 -18.63
N ARG A 273 0.39 16.56 -19.46
CA ARG A 273 -0.81 16.96 -20.19
C ARG A 273 -1.31 15.86 -21.12
N GLN A 274 -0.39 15.13 -21.80
CA GLN A 274 -0.73 13.98 -22.64
C GLN A 274 -1.22 12.79 -21.83
N VAL A 275 -0.63 12.52 -20.65
CA VAL A 275 -1.09 11.48 -19.72
C VAL A 275 -2.55 11.71 -19.33
N ILE A 276 -2.89 12.93 -18.88
CA ILE A 276 -4.26 13.28 -18.49
C ILE A 276 -5.21 13.17 -19.70
N GLN A 277 -4.80 13.67 -20.88
CA GLN A 277 -5.62 13.57 -22.09
C GLN A 277 -5.89 12.12 -22.49
N SER A 278 -4.89 11.25 -22.47
CA SER A 278 -5.06 9.83 -22.83
C SER A 278 -6.00 9.10 -21.88
N LEU A 279 -5.95 9.42 -20.58
CA LEU A 279 -6.90 8.91 -19.60
C LEU A 279 -8.33 9.41 -19.87
N VAL A 280 -8.50 10.69 -20.19
CA VAL A 280 -9.81 11.26 -20.60
C VAL A 280 -10.34 10.54 -21.85
N ASP A 281 -9.49 10.26 -22.85
CA ASP A 281 -9.87 9.55 -24.06
C ASP A 281 -10.27 8.10 -23.78
N PHE A 282 -9.58 7.42 -22.85
CA PHE A 282 -10.00 6.11 -22.35
C PHE A 282 -11.40 6.16 -21.71
N TYR A 283 -11.65 7.08 -20.80
CA TYR A 283 -12.96 7.21 -20.15
C TYR A 283 -14.10 7.56 -21.12
N ARG A 284 -13.81 8.32 -22.18
CA ARG A 284 -14.79 8.64 -23.23
C ARG A 284 -15.14 7.44 -24.09
N THR A 285 -14.14 6.64 -24.44
CA THR A 285 -14.32 5.57 -25.42
C THR A 285 -14.53 4.20 -24.81
N GLY A 286 -13.97 3.95 -23.62
CA GLY A 286 -13.86 2.63 -23.00
C GLY A 286 -12.90 1.70 -23.72
N ASP A 287 -12.08 2.20 -24.64
CA ASP A 287 -11.14 1.42 -25.44
C ASP A 287 -9.89 1.08 -24.62
N LEU A 288 -9.67 -0.20 -24.35
CA LEU A 288 -8.52 -0.71 -23.57
C LEU A 288 -7.16 -0.38 -24.20
N LYS A 289 -7.09 -0.21 -25.53
CA LYS A 289 -5.85 0.29 -26.18
C LYS A 289 -5.51 1.71 -25.75
N LYS A 290 -6.53 2.54 -25.47
CA LYS A 290 -6.32 3.89 -24.91
C LYS A 290 -5.83 3.84 -23.47
N PHE A 291 -6.24 2.81 -22.73
CA PHE A 291 -5.72 2.59 -21.38
C PHE A 291 -4.25 2.13 -21.41
N ASP A 292 -3.88 1.28 -22.37
CA ASP A 292 -2.48 0.91 -22.60
C ASP A 292 -1.63 2.13 -23.00
N GLU A 293 -2.13 3.00 -23.90
CA GLU A 293 -1.47 4.26 -24.28
C GLU A 293 -1.27 5.17 -23.06
N TYR A 294 -2.31 5.34 -22.23
CA TYR A 294 -2.22 6.05 -20.94
C TYR A 294 -1.12 5.46 -20.06
N SER A 295 -1.12 4.15 -19.86
CA SER A 295 -0.17 3.45 -19.02
C SER A 295 1.28 3.65 -19.48
N ILE A 296 1.55 3.57 -20.79
CA ILE A 296 2.88 3.81 -21.40
C ILE A 296 3.31 5.27 -21.21
N LEU A 297 2.40 6.23 -21.44
CA LEU A 297 2.68 7.64 -21.24
C LEU A 297 2.97 7.95 -19.78
N TRP A 298 2.18 7.37 -18.86
CA TRP A 298 2.32 7.54 -17.42
C TRP A 298 3.64 6.98 -16.90
N VAL A 299 4.04 5.76 -17.29
CA VAL A 299 5.35 5.19 -16.94
C VAL A 299 6.49 6.11 -17.41
N GLY A 300 6.37 6.67 -18.61
CA GLY A 300 7.38 7.55 -19.20
C GLY A 300 7.41 8.97 -18.59
N ASP A 301 6.44 9.37 -17.78
CA ASP A 301 6.46 10.65 -17.08
C ASP A 301 7.28 10.55 -15.80
N THR A 302 8.56 10.82 -15.90
CA THR A 302 9.49 10.82 -14.76
C THR A 302 9.81 12.23 -14.25
N ALA A 303 9.44 13.27 -14.99
CA ALA A 303 9.80 14.65 -14.69
C ALA A 303 8.79 15.32 -13.73
N SER A 304 7.51 15.03 -13.84
CA SER A 304 6.45 15.63 -13.02
C SER A 304 6.68 15.37 -11.54
N ARG A 305 6.43 16.38 -10.72
CA ARG A 305 6.45 16.27 -9.25
C ARG A 305 5.15 15.71 -8.72
N VAL A 306 4.00 16.20 -9.21
CA VAL A 306 2.68 15.66 -8.92
C VAL A 306 2.41 14.47 -9.84
N ASP A 307 1.91 13.39 -9.29
CA ASP A 307 1.53 12.18 -10.03
C ASP A 307 0.19 11.65 -9.53
N PHE A 308 -0.44 10.76 -10.29
CA PHE A 308 -1.71 10.19 -9.89
C PHE A 308 -1.96 8.85 -10.57
N ILE A 309 -2.77 8.05 -9.91
CA ILE A 309 -3.40 6.83 -10.41
C ILE A 309 -4.89 7.09 -10.44
N ASN A 310 -5.57 6.71 -11.52
CA ASN A 310 -7.02 6.82 -11.62
C ASN A 310 -7.51 5.87 -12.71
N GLY A 311 -8.34 4.90 -12.35
CA GLY A 311 -8.82 3.93 -13.33
C GLY A 311 -9.40 2.65 -12.71
N PHE A 312 -9.65 1.69 -13.59
CA PHE A 312 -10.00 0.31 -13.24
C PHE A 312 -8.69 -0.50 -13.24
N ILE A 313 -8.17 -0.88 -12.09
CA ILE A 313 -6.76 -1.28 -11.94
C ILE A 313 -6.60 -2.67 -11.34
N GLU A 314 -6.94 -2.83 -10.06
CA GLU A 314 -6.72 -4.08 -9.34
C GLU A 314 -7.91 -5.01 -9.47
N SER A 315 -7.66 -6.27 -9.79
CA SER A 315 -8.71 -7.25 -10.06
C SER A 315 -9.02 -8.21 -8.90
N TYR A 316 -8.52 -7.94 -7.70
CA TYR A 316 -8.82 -8.75 -6.50
C TYR A 316 -10.30 -8.75 -6.11
N GLY A 317 -11.05 -7.74 -6.52
CA GLY A 317 -12.50 -7.63 -6.34
C GLY A 317 -13.33 -8.52 -7.25
N ASP A 318 -12.72 -9.17 -8.24
CA ASP A 318 -13.34 -10.06 -9.21
C ASP A 318 -12.99 -11.53 -8.89
N PRO A 319 -13.96 -12.45 -8.72
CA PRO A 319 -13.68 -13.86 -8.50
C PRO A 319 -12.89 -14.54 -9.64
N LEU A 320 -12.92 -14.02 -10.85
CA LEU A 320 -12.12 -14.51 -11.99
C LEU A 320 -10.85 -13.69 -12.26
N GLY A 321 -10.63 -12.58 -11.53
CA GLY A 321 -9.46 -11.75 -11.68
C GLY A 321 -9.38 -10.98 -13.02
N MET A 322 -10.49 -10.69 -13.67
CA MET A 322 -10.56 -10.04 -14.99
C MET A 322 -10.91 -8.56 -14.88
N THR A 323 -11.91 -8.20 -14.11
CA THR A 323 -12.42 -6.82 -14.01
C THR A 323 -11.64 -6.04 -12.95
N GLY A 324 -11.15 -4.86 -13.34
CA GLY A 324 -10.50 -3.93 -12.42
C GLY A 324 -11.51 -3.23 -11.51
N THR A 325 -11.21 -3.17 -10.22
CA THR A 325 -11.91 -2.29 -9.28
C THR A 325 -11.45 -0.86 -9.53
N TRP A 326 -12.38 0.09 -9.46
CA TRP A 326 -12.03 1.50 -9.64
C TRP A 326 -11.28 2.05 -8.43
N GLU A 327 -10.14 2.68 -8.68
CA GLU A 327 -9.34 3.32 -7.64
C GLU A 327 -8.65 4.59 -8.13
N SER A 328 -8.27 5.44 -7.18
CA SER A 328 -7.44 6.61 -7.46
C SER A 328 -6.57 6.98 -6.26
N ILE A 329 -5.33 7.35 -6.55
CA ILE A 329 -4.39 7.91 -5.60
C ILE A 329 -3.76 9.13 -6.24
N VAL A 330 -3.86 10.29 -5.58
CA VAL A 330 -3.12 11.51 -5.97
C VAL A 330 -1.95 11.68 -5.03
N ASN A 331 -0.79 11.95 -5.58
CA ASN A 331 0.45 12.02 -4.82
C ASN A 331 1.43 13.02 -5.42
N PHE A 332 2.50 13.29 -4.71
CA PHE A 332 3.65 14.01 -5.25
C PHE A 332 4.95 13.47 -4.66
N LYS A 333 6.06 13.66 -5.39
CA LYS A 333 7.37 13.19 -4.97
C LYS A 333 7.76 13.79 -3.61
N ASN A 334 8.14 12.94 -2.69
CA ASN A 334 8.84 13.33 -1.48
C ASN A 334 10.31 13.60 -1.86
N LEU A 335 10.70 14.87 -1.90
CA LEU A 335 12.04 15.25 -2.37
C LEU A 335 13.15 14.76 -1.44
N GLU A 336 12.90 14.77 -0.14
CA GLU A 336 13.88 14.30 0.86
C GLU A 336 14.12 12.79 0.71
N ALA A 337 13.04 12.02 0.68
CA ALA A 337 13.14 10.58 0.45
C ALA A 337 13.67 10.24 -0.94
N SER A 338 13.36 11.05 -1.97
CA SER A 338 13.92 10.86 -3.32
C SER A 338 15.43 11.05 -3.32
N HIS A 339 15.97 12.04 -2.60
CA HIS A 339 17.42 12.18 -2.44
C HIS A 339 18.06 10.98 -1.74
N ARG A 340 17.36 10.38 -0.77
CA ARG A 340 17.81 9.15 -0.10
C ARG A 340 17.92 7.98 -1.08
N THR A 341 16.88 7.71 -1.85
CA THR A 341 16.89 6.63 -2.85
C THR A 341 17.85 6.89 -4.01
N GLU A 342 18.02 8.15 -4.45
CA GLU A 342 19.02 8.55 -5.45
C GLU A 342 20.43 8.28 -4.96
N ALA A 343 20.79 8.70 -3.73
CA ALA A 343 22.10 8.47 -3.15
C ALA A 343 22.46 6.97 -3.05
N ILE A 344 21.46 6.13 -2.70
CA ILE A 344 21.58 4.68 -2.68
C ILE A 344 21.81 4.14 -4.10
N SER A 345 20.99 4.56 -5.06
CA SER A 345 21.04 4.10 -6.44
C SER A 345 22.34 4.51 -7.15
N ASP A 346 22.79 5.73 -6.95
CA ASP A 346 24.07 6.23 -7.48
C ASP A 346 25.29 5.47 -6.93
N SER A 347 25.15 4.91 -5.74
CA SER A 347 26.16 4.09 -5.08
C SER A 347 26.00 2.59 -5.37
N ALA A 348 25.06 2.17 -6.24
CA ALA A 348 24.68 0.75 -6.42
C ALA A 348 25.87 -0.15 -6.78
N GLN A 349 26.78 0.32 -7.65
CA GLN A 349 27.98 -0.45 -8.01
C GLN A 349 28.92 -0.63 -6.81
N TRP A 350 29.05 0.41 -5.98
CA TRP A 350 29.87 0.32 -4.77
C TRP A 350 29.32 -0.77 -3.84
N PHE A 351 28.02 -0.79 -3.60
CA PHE A 351 27.38 -1.79 -2.75
C PHE A 351 27.54 -3.23 -3.33
N GLU A 352 27.40 -3.40 -4.63
CA GLU A 352 27.60 -4.70 -5.27
C GLU A 352 29.05 -5.19 -5.10
N ASP A 353 30.03 -4.32 -5.35
CA ASP A 353 31.46 -4.64 -5.31
C ASP A 353 31.95 -4.96 -3.87
N HIS A 354 31.30 -4.38 -2.85
CA HIS A 354 31.66 -4.60 -1.43
C HIS A 354 30.75 -5.63 -0.74
N SER A 355 29.83 -6.26 -1.46
CA SER A 355 28.93 -7.27 -0.88
C SER A 355 29.73 -8.50 -0.41
N PRO A 356 29.24 -9.22 0.63
CA PRO A 356 29.92 -10.43 1.12
C PRO A 356 29.76 -11.64 0.18
N VAL A 357 29.18 -11.43 -0.98
CA VAL A 357 28.89 -12.44 -2.00
C VAL A 357 30.18 -12.78 -2.77
N ASP A 358 30.33 -14.05 -3.19
CA ASP A 358 31.43 -14.47 -4.05
C ASP A 358 31.47 -13.59 -5.34
N PRO A 359 32.64 -13.06 -5.73
CA PRO A 359 32.76 -12.22 -6.94
C PRO A 359 32.21 -12.85 -8.21
N ARG A 360 32.16 -14.18 -8.33
CA ARG A 360 31.57 -14.89 -9.47
C ARG A 360 30.08 -14.61 -9.63
N PHE A 361 29.38 -14.30 -8.55
CA PHE A 361 27.95 -14.10 -8.50
C PHE A 361 27.55 -12.62 -8.47
N ARG A 362 28.52 -11.70 -8.40
CA ARG A 362 28.28 -10.26 -8.48
C ARG A 362 28.01 -9.82 -9.91
N LYS A 363 27.15 -8.81 -10.06
CA LYS A 363 26.93 -8.15 -11.36
C LYS A 363 28.15 -7.30 -11.73
N PRO A 364 28.69 -7.44 -12.93
CA PRO A 364 29.80 -6.60 -13.38
C PRO A 364 29.38 -5.13 -13.56
N GLN A 365 28.10 -4.87 -13.77
CA GLN A 365 27.51 -3.54 -13.86
C GLN A 365 26.10 -3.58 -13.28
N VAL A 366 25.88 -2.84 -12.22
CA VAL A 366 24.57 -2.66 -11.59
C VAL A 366 23.95 -1.37 -12.15
N LYS A 367 22.74 -1.46 -12.64
CA LYS A 367 21.89 -0.28 -12.85
C LYS A 367 20.99 -0.17 -11.61
N GLY A 368 21.20 0.86 -10.83
CA GLY A 368 20.32 1.15 -9.69
C GLY A 368 18.88 1.31 -10.17
N VAL A 369 17.96 0.74 -9.41
CA VAL A 369 16.53 0.97 -9.57
C VAL A 369 16.15 2.09 -8.61
N THR A 370 15.58 3.18 -9.12
CA THR A 370 15.04 4.23 -8.26
C THR A 370 13.63 3.83 -7.84
N ALA A 371 13.48 3.39 -6.61
CA ALA A 371 12.16 3.39 -5.97
C ALA A 371 11.72 4.86 -5.78
N LYS A 372 10.48 5.18 -6.15
CA LYS A 372 9.95 6.52 -5.94
C LYS A 372 9.22 6.55 -4.61
N VAL A 373 9.72 7.35 -3.70
CA VAL A 373 9.01 7.63 -2.45
C VAL A 373 8.11 8.84 -2.68
N ILE A 374 6.84 8.69 -2.31
CA ILE A 374 5.81 9.70 -2.55
C ILE A 374 5.08 10.07 -1.27
N THR A 375 4.50 11.27 -1.29
CA THR A 375 3.50 11.73 -0.32
C THR A 375 2.12 11.58 -0.95
N ALA A 376 1.29 10.71 -0.40
CA ALA A 376 -0.11 10.59 -0.79
C ALA A 376 -0.88 11.86 -0.36
N ALA A 377 -1.56 12.49 -1.32
CA ALA A 377 -2.42 13.65 -1.07
C ALA A 377 -3.87 13.22 -0.86
N ILE A 378 -4.39 12.27 -1.65
CA ILE A 378 -5.73 11.71 -1.51
C ILE A 378 -5.74 10.24 -1.89
N LEU A 379 -6.62 9.50 -1.23
CA LEU A 379 -6.91 8.08 -1.47
C LEU A 379 -8.38 7.94 -1.85
N ALA A 380 -8.72 7.14 -2.84
CA ALA A 380 -10.11 6.97 -3.27
C ALA A 380 -10.36 5.60 -3.91
N GLY A 381 -11.63 5.21 -3.99
CA GLY A 381 -12.05 3.92 -4.54
C GLY A 381 -11.54 2.74 -3.72
N ASP A 382 -10.97 1.73 -4.36
CA ASP A 382 -10.45 0.54 -3.69
C ASP A 382 -9.25 0.83 -2.75
N ALA A 383 -8.51 1.91 -3.04
CA ALA A 383 -7.42 2.38 -2.17
C ALA A 383 -7.90 3.16 -0.92
N TYR A 384 -9.19 3.18 -0.61
CA TYR A 384 -9.75 3.95 0.49
C TYR A 384 -11.01 3.28 1.11
N PRO A 385 -11.19 3.27 2.44
CA PRO A 385 -10.32 3.76 3.53
C PRO A 385 -9.08 2.89 3.82
N ALA A 386 -9.15 1.56 3.56
CA ALA A 386 -7.96 0.71 3.60
C ALA A 386 -7.07 1.02 2.39
N THR A 387 -5.76 1.20 2.61
CA THR A 387 -4.85 1.62 1.55
C THR A 387 -3.60 0.75 1.48
N PRO A 388 -3.03 0.51 0.28
CA PRO A 388 -1.72 -0.10 0.14
C PRO A 388 -0.63 0.86 0.64
N ILE A 389 0.49 0.30 1.08
CA ILE A 389 1.70 1.07 1.45
C ILE A 389 2.68 1.21 0.28
N GLY A 390 2.49 0.41 -0.76
CA GLY A 390 3.28 0.44 -1.99
C GLY A 390 2.45 0.05 -3.20
N ILE A 391 2.86 0.50 -4.37
CA ILE A 391 2.17 0.28 -5.65
C ILE A 391 3.20 0.02 -6.73
N ASN A 392 2.93 -0.96 -7.60
CA ASN A 392 3.76 -1.27 -8.76
C ASN A 392 2.91 -1.45 -10.01
N LEU A 393 2.82 -0.45 -10.86
CA LEU A 393 1.96 -0.38 -12.04
C LEU A 393 2.74 -0.03 -13.31
N PRO A 394 2.18 -0.35 -14.51
CA PRO A 394 0.89 -1.01 -14.79
C PRO A 394 0.94 -2.52 -14.59
N ASN A 395 -0.25 -3.16 -14.53
CA ASN A 395 -0.36 -4.62 -14.37
C ASN A 395 -0.15 -5.39 -15.69
N ALA A 396 -0.20 -4.72 -16.83
CA ALA A 396 0.03 -5.35 -18.15
C ALA A 396 1.50 -5.78 -18.34
N ASN A 397 1.75 -7.09 -18.36
CA ASN A 397 3.09 -7.67 -18.42
C ASN A 397 3.91 -7.20 -19.66
N TRP A 398 3.27 -7.08 -20.82
CA TRP A 398 3.96 -6.64 -22.03
C TRP A 398 4.40 -5.18 -21.94
N ILE A 399 3.62 -4.30 -21.25
CA ILE A 399 4.00 -2.91 -21.02
C ILE A 399 5.18 -2.87 -20.05
N ARG A 400 5.14 -3.64 -18.97
CA ARG A 400 6.28 -3.77 -18.04
C ARG A 400 7.56 -4.20 -18.76
N ALA A 401 7.46 -5.20 -19.62
CA ALA A 401 8.61 -5.72 -20.35
C ALA A 401 9.18 -4.72 -21.37
N ALA A 402 8.32 -3.97 -22.07
CA ALA A 402 8.73 -3.07 -23.16
C ALA A 402 9.03 -1.64 -22.68
N HIS A 403 8.30 -1.14 -21.68
CA HIS A 403 8.30 0.27 -21.23
C HIS A 403 8.68 0.46 -19.77
N GLY A 404 8.73 -0.61 -18.98
CA GLY A 404 9.00 -0.57 -17.54
C GLY A 404 7.74 -0.40 -16.69
N SER A 405 7.95 -0.12 -15.42
CA SER A 405 6.90 0.13 -14.42
C SER A 405 7.31 1.26 -13.49
N LYS A 406 6.33 1.85 -12.79
CA LYS A 406 6.57 2.72 -11.64
C LYS A 406 6.28 1.92 -10.36
N SER A 407 7.30 1.78 -9.53
CA SER A 407 7.17 1.32 -8.14
C SER A 407 7.22 2.53 -7.23
N VAL A 408 6.26 2.67 -6.33
CA VAL A 408 6.18 3.81 -5.40
C VAL A 408 5.82 3.33 -4.00
N THR A 409 6.42 3.96 -2.99
CA THR A 409 6.11 3.76 -1.56
C THR A 409 5.43 5.00 -1.01
N LEU A 410 4.34 4.82 -0.26
CA LEU A 410 3.54 5.89 0.34
C LEU A 410 4.08 6.20 1.75
N GLU A 411 5.14 7.00 1.85
CA GLU A 411 5.87 7.19 3.11
C GLU A 411 5.04 7.87 4.21
N ASN A 412 4.20 8.85 3.86
CA ASN A 412 3.34 9.49 4.85
C ASN A 412 2.23 8.58 5.39
N ILE A 413 1.87 7.55 4.67
CA ILE A 413 0.96 6.49 5.13
C ILE A 413 1.68 5.56 6.11
N THR A 414 2.89 5.13 5.79
CA THR A 414 3.71 4.34 6.71
C THR A 414 4.08 5.12 7.96
N GLN A 415 4.36 6.43 7.83
CA GLN A 415 4.57 7.31 8.97
C GLN A 415 3.33 7.39 9.88
N ALA A 416 2.14 7.51 9.31
CA ALA A 416 0.91 7.55 10.09
C ALA A 416 0.64 6.22 10.84
N TYR A 417 1.03 5.08 10.28
CA TYR A 417 0.98 3.81 10.99
C TYR A 417 1.97 3.76 12.15
N ASP A 418 3.19 4.24 11.94
CA ASP A 418 4.24 4.29 12.96
C ASP A 418 3.83 5.19 14.13
N GLU A 419 3.47 6.44 13.87
CA GLU A 419 3.01 7.40 14.87
C GLU A 419 1.78 6.90 15.66
N ALA A 420 0.84 6.24 14.99
CA ALA A 420 -0.33 5.68 15.66
C ALA A 420 -0.01 4.44 16.51
N SER A 421 1.13 3.79 16.32
CA SER A 421 1.56 2.64 17.11
C SER A 421 2.17 3.05 18.45
N HIS A 422 2.67 4.27 18.56
CA HIS A 422 3.26 4.75 19.79
C HIS A 422 2.25 4.70 20.96
N GLY A 423 2.70 4.09 22.06
CA GLY A 423 1.87 3.96 23.28
C GLY A 423 0.73 2.94 23.19
N ASP A 424 0.71 2.05 22.19
CA ASP A 424 -0.28 0.96 22.08
C ASP A 424 0.03 -0.24 23.00
N GLY A 425 1.12 -0.19 23.75
CA GLY A 425 1.57 -1.24 24.68
C GLY A 425 2.41 -2.34 24.04
N PHE A 426 2.62 -2.29 22.70
CA PHE A 426 3.38 -3.32 22.00
C PHE A 426 4.83 -3.39 22.51
N ASN A 427 5.51 -2.23 22.62
CA ASN A 427 6.88 -2.18 23.08
C ASN A 427 7.01 -2.66 24.53
N ASP A 428 6.09 -2.28 25.40
CA ASP A 428 6.06 -2.74 26.80
C ASP A 428 5.85 -4.24 26.92
N GLU A 429 5.09 -4.82 26.00
CA GLU A 429 4.76 -6.25 26.03
C GLU A 429 5.84 -7.12 25.39
N PHE A 430 6.40 -6.74 24.23
CA PHE A 430 7.23 -7.61 23.41
C PHE A 430 8.72 -7.25 23.40
N VAL A 431 9.09 -5.99 23.66
CA VAL A 431 10.49 -5.55 23.65
C VAL A 431 11.16 -5.90 24.96
N ILE A 432 12.40 -6.40 24.88
CA ILE A 432 13.12 -6.99 26.01
C ILE A 432 13.35 -6.02 27.18
N ASP A 433 13.59 -4.74 26.90
CA ASP A 433 13.88 -3.72 27.92
C ASP A 433 13.63 -2.29 27.41
N ALA A 434 13.52 -1.36 28.36
CA ALA A 434 13.28 0.04 28.06
C ALA A 434 14.38 0.75 27.22
N PRO A 435 15.69 0.45 27.37
CA PRO A 435 16.71 1.00 26.47
C PRO A 435 16.50 0.60 25.00
N THR A 436 16.13 -0.66 24.74
CA THR A 436 15.84 -1.15 23.39
C THR A 436 14.57 -0.51 22.84
N ALA A 437 13.51 -0.41 23.64
CA ALA A 437 12.29 0.29 23.25
C ALA A 437 12.57 1.76 22.88
N LYS A 438 13.34 2.48 23.70
CA LYS A 438 13.74 3.88 23.42
C LYS A 438 14.58 4.02 22.14
N LEU A 439 15.44 3.03 21.86
CA LEU A 439 16.22 3.01 20.63
C LEU A 439 15.31 2.83 19.39
N MET A 440 14.33 1.93 19.50
CA MET A 440 13.32 1.73 18.46
C MET A 440 12.48 3.00 18.25
N ASP A 441 11.94 3.58 19.31
CA ASP A 441 11.14 4.81 19.24
C ASP A 441 11.88 5.95 18.51
N LYS A 442 13.20 6.02 18.68
CA LYS A 442 14.02 7.08 18.09
C LYS A 442 14.41 6.83 16.63
N TYR A 443 14.76 5.59 16.28
CA TYR A 443 15.44 5.33 15.01
C TYR A 443 14.67 4.37 14.09
N LEU A 444 13.63 3.69 14.56
CA LEU A 444 12.98 2.65 13.78
C LEU A 444 12.41 3.17 12.47
N PHE A 445 11.74 4.32 12.50
CA PHE A 445 11.13 4.88 11.29
C PHE A 445 12.15 5.11 10.16
N ILE A 446 13.29 5.76 10.47
CA ILE A 446 14.31 6.00 9.43
C ILE A 446 15.03 4.72 9.01
N THR A 447 15.28 3.79 9.94
CA THR A 447 15.99 2.55 9.62
C THR A 447 15.12 1.55 8.88
N ASP A 448 13.82 1.51 9.12
CA ASP A 448 12.84 0.73 8.38
C ASP A 448 12.68 1.24 6.93
N ASN A 449 12.61 2.56 6.76
CA ASN A 449 12.61 3.18 5.44
C ASN A 449 13.91 2.88 4.67
N LEU A 450 15.08 2.98 5.32
CA LEU A 450 16.34 2.63 4.70
C LEU A 450 16.45 1.14 4.37
N HIS A 451 15.92 0.26 5.23
CA HIS A 451 15.83 -1.16 4.94
C HIS A 451 15.02 -1.38 3.65
N THR A 452 13.83 -0.78 3.57
CA THR A 452 12.98 -0.86 2.38
C THR A 452 13.69 -0.31 1.13
N ASP A 453 14.32 0.88 1.22
CA ASP A 453 15.03 1.48 0.10
C ASP A 453 16.22 0.61 -0.38
N LEU A 454 16.99 0.04 0.54
CA LEU A 454 18.11 -0.87 0.22
C LEU A 454 17.61 -2.19 -0.36
N HIS A 455 16.51 -2.72 0.15
CA HIS A 455 15.84 -3.93 -0.35
C HIS A 455 15.40 -3.73 -1.81
N GLU A 456 14.65 -2.68 -2.10
CA GLU A 456 14.08 -2.41 -3.42
C GLU A 456 15.12 -1.93 -4.43
N CYS A 457 15.94 -0.94 -4.06
CA CYS A 457 16.88 -0.32 -5.00
C CYS A 457 18.10 -1.21 -5.30
N LEU A 458 18.54 -1.98 -4.33
CA LEU A 458 19.79 -2.75 -4.42
C LEU A 458 19.58 -4.24 -4.22
N GLY A 459 18.78 -4.64 -3.25
CA GLY A 459 18.50 -6.04 -2.95
C GLY A 459 18.10 -6.79 -4.21
N HIS A 460 16.97 -6.43 -4.81
CA HIS A 460 16.50 -7.04 -6.06
C HIS A 460 17.41 -6.77 -7.27
N ALA A 461 18.14 -5.67 -7.27
CA ALA A 461 19.03 -5.31 -8.37
C ALA A 461 20.38 -6.03 -8.35
N SER A 462 20.83 -6.59 -7.21
CA SER A 462 22.14 -7.20 -7.00
C SER A 462 22.25 -8.64 -7.51
N GLY A 463 23.49 -9.14 -7.59
CA GLY A 463 23.78 -10.53 -7.93
C GLY A 463 23.39 -10.93 -9.35
N ARG A 464 23.89 -12.06 -9.83
CA ARG A 464 23.57 -12.63 -11.15
C ARG A 464 23.48 -14.14 -11.12
N LEU A 465 22.75 -14.70 -12.08
CA LEU A 465 22.78 -16.12 -12.38
C LEU A 465 24.07 -16.48 -13.15
N LEU A 466 24.54 -17.71 -12.96
CA LEU A 466 25.60 -18.25 -13.83
C LEU A 466 25.05 -18.54 -15.24
N PRO A 467 25.89 -18.50 -16.27
CA PRO A 467 25.48 -18.82 -17.62
C PRO A 467 24.82 -20.19 -17.72
N GLY A 468 23.63 -20.26 -18.31
CA GLY A 468 22.88 -21.50 -18.51
C GLY A 468 21.99 -21.94 -17.35
N VAL A 469 21.93 -21.18 -16.26
CA VAL A 469 20.98 -21.41 -15.17
C VAL A 469 19.63 -20.83 -15.57
N ASP A 470 18.56 -21.63 -15.40
CA ASP A 470 17.18 -21.22 -15.64
C ASP A 470 16.74 -20.25 -14.51
N GLU A 471 16.11 -19.13 -14.86
CA GLU A 471 15.58 -18.15 -13.90
C GLU A 471 14.54 -18.77 -12.94
N ASN A 472 13.83 -19.81 -13.37
CA ASN A 472 12.84 -20.55 -12.59
C ASN A 472 13.41 -21.81 -11.93
N ALA A 473 14.73 -22.01 -11.90
CA ALA A 473 15.36 -23.21 -11.35
C ALA A 473 14.95 -23.52 -9.89
N LEU A 474 14.61 -22.49 -9.11
CA LEU A 474 14.20 -22.62 -7.71
C LEU A 474 12.69 -22.90 -7.51
N GLY A 475 11.90 -22.93 -8.57
CA GLY A 475 10.48 -23.29 -8.57
C GLY A 475 9.68 -22.58 -7.47
N ALA A 476 8.90 -23.33 -6.70
CA ALA A 476 8.04 -22.80 -5.64
C ALA A 476 8.77 -22.08 -4.49
N TYR A 477 10.08 -22.25 -4.39
CA TYR A 477 10.91 -21.58 -3.35
C TYR A 477 11.56 -20.29 -3.85
N GLY A 478 11.45 -20.00 -5.14
CA GLY A 478 12.12 -18.88 -5.80
C GLY A 478 11.76 -17.52 -5.18
N SER A 479 10.48 -17.25 -4.95
CA SER A 479 10.02 -15.99 -4.36
C SER A 479 10.54 -15.82 -2.92
N THR A 480 10.40 -16.83 -2.06
CA THR A 480 10.92 -16.76 -0.69
C THR A 480 12.43 -16.50 -0.65
N LEU A 481 13.20 -17.17 -1.52
CA LEU A 481 14.66 -17.00 -1.56
C LEU A 481 15.07 -15.65 -2.15
N GLU A 482 14.31 -15.10 -3.08
CA GLU A 482 14.53 -13.75 -3.60
C GLU A 482 14.30 -12.69 -2.53
N GLU A 483 13.18 -12.77 -1.80
CA GLU A 483 12.90 -11.88 -0.68
C GLU A 483 13.94 -12.02 0.44
N THR A 484 14.36 -13.26 0.74
CA THR A 484 15.45 -13.53 1.71
C THR A 484 16.75 -12.84 1.28
N ARG A 485 17.08 -12.87 0.00
CA ARG A 485 18.28 -12.26 -0.55
C ARG A 485 18.22 -10.72 -0.46
N ALA A 486 17.09 -10.15 -0.82
CA ALA A 486 16.90 -8.69 -0.81
C ALA A 486 16.93 -8.14 0.63
N ASP A 487 16.22 -8.77 1.58
CA ASP A 487 16.25 -8.40 3.00
C ASP A 487 17.66 -8.55 3.60
N LEU A 488 18.38 -9.64 3.32
CA LEU A 488 19.74 -9.83 3.82
C LEU A 488 20.72 -8.79 3.25
N PHE A 489 20.55 -8.38 2.00
CA PHE A 489 21.34 -7.32 1.40
C PHE A 489 21.11 -6.01 2.16
N ALA A 490 19.86 -5.66 2.39
CA ALA A 490 19.48 -4.47 3.14
C ALA A 490 20.02 -4.52 4.59
N LEU A 491 19.76 -5.60 5.32
CA LEU A 491 20.24 -5.79 6.70
C LEU A 491 21.76 -5.71 6.79
N TYR A 492 22.50 -6.33 5.86
CA TYR A 492 23.95 -6.27 5.87
C TYR A 492 24.48 -4.84 5.73
N TYR A 493 23.88 -4.05 4.85
CA TYR A 493 24.32 -2.67 4.58
C TYR A 493 23.75 -1.63 5.54
N LEU A 494 22.65 -1.90 6.21
CA LEU A 494 22.07 -0.97 7.18
C LEU A 494 23.06 -0.62 8.31
N ALA A 495 23.95 -1.55 8.67
CA ALA A 495 25.02 -1.35 9.65
C ALA A 495 26.36 -0.89 9.02
N ASP A 496 26.38 -0.52 7.74
CA ASP A 496 27.60 -0.14 7.06
C ASP A 496 27.91 1.36 7.21
N PRO A 497 29.17 1.75 7.52
CA PRO A 497 29.57 3.14 7.58
C PRO A 497 29.27 3.95 6.30
N LYS A 498 29.07 3.29 5.16
CA LYS A 498 28.70 3.95 3.91
C LYS A 498 27.42 4.77 4.02
N LEU A 499 26.45 4.33 4.80
CA LEU A 499 25.22 5.11 5.00
C LEU A 499 25.45 6.41 5.78
N LEU A 500 26.42 6.43 6.72
CA LEU A 500 26.84 7.67 7.37
C LEU A 500 27.60 8.58 6.40
N GLU A 501 28.49 8.01 5.56
CA GLU A 501 29.21 8.75 4.52
C GLU A 501 28.26 9.42 3.51
N LEU A 502 27.18 8.73 3.15
CA LEU A 502 26.15 9.25 2.26
C LEU A 502 25.19 10.24 2.94
N GLY A 503 25.32 10.44 4.26
CA GLY A 503 24.44 11.32 5.04
C GLY A 503 23.02 10.75 5.23
N LEU A 504 22.84 9.44 5.07
CA LEU A 504 21.55 8.77 5.19
C LEU A 504 21.22 8.35 6.63
N LEU A 505 22.23 8.27 7.49
CA LEU A 505 22.13 8.10 8.93
C LEU A 505 23.05 9.10 9.62
N ASP A 506 22.66 9.53 10.81
CA ASP A 506 23.44 10.44 11.66
C ASP A 506 24.10 9.73 12.86
N ASN A 507 23.69 8.49 13.13
CA ASN A 507 24.14 7.71 14.27
C ASN A 507 24.58 6.29 13.85
N PRO A 508 25.82 5.88 14.17
CA PRO A 508 26.33 4.55 13.79
C PRO A 508 25.64 3.40 14.52
N GLU A 509 24.86 3.67 15.58
CA GLU A 509 24.14 2.66 16.34
C GLU A 509 22.65 2.54 15.92
N ALA A 510 22.17 3.41 15.03
CA ALA A 510 20.75 3.46 14.63
C ALA A 510 20.25 2.12 14.06
N TYR A 511 21.09 1.42 13.28
CA TYR A 511 20.76 0.12 12.67
C TYR A 511 20.26 -0.94 13.67
N LYS A 512 20.64 -0.81 14.95
CA LYS A 512 20.24 -1.76 16.00
C LYS A 512 18.73 -1.78 16.21
N ALA A 513 18.04 -0.66 15.94
CA ALA A 513 16.59 -0.57 16.04
C ALA A 513 15.92 -1.54 15.04
N GLU A 514 16.33 -1.48 13.77
CA GLU A 514 15.78 -2.35 12.73
C GLU A 514 16.22 -3.81 12.90
N TYR A 515 17.46 -4.06 13.30
CA TYR A 515 17.92 -5.42 13.60
C TYR A 515 17.07 -6.07 14.71
N TYR A 516 16.77 -5.32 15.77
CA TYR A 516 15.94 -5.82 16.85
C TYR A 516 14.51 -6.08 16.39
N LYS A 517 13.88 -5.11 15.70
CA LYS A 517 12.53 -5.26 15.13
C LYS A 517 12.46 -6.47 14.18
N TYR A 518 13.45 -6.60 13.29
CA TYR A 518 13.48 -7.68 12.30
C TYR A 518 13.55 -9.06 12.97
N MET A 519 14.45 -9.22 13.94
CA MET A 519 14.59 -10.46 14.70
C MET A 519 13.36 -10.77 15.55
N LEU A 520 12.78 -9.76 16.22
CA LEU A 520 11.55 -9.90 16.98
C LEU A 520 10.38 -10.32 16.08
N ASN A 521 10.26 -9.70 14.91
CA ASN A 521 9.21 -10.05 13.95
C ASN A 521 9.38 -11.46 13.41
N GLY A 522 10.57 -11.81 12.91
CA GLY A 522 10.84 -13.10 12.30
C GLY A 522 10.71 -14.29 13.26
N LEU A 523 11.09 -14.10 14.53
CA LEU A 523 11.02 -15.16 15.55
C LEU A 523 9.66 -15.26 16.24
N MET A 524 8.93 -14.14 16.38
CA MET A 524 7.76 -14.10 17.28
C MET A 524 6.58 -13.34 16.69
N THR A 525 6.66 -12.03 16.48
CA THR A 525 5.45 -11.19 16.39
C THR A 525 4.67 -11.37 15.09
N GLN A 526 5.29 -11.82 13.99
CA GLN A 526 4.56 -12.17 12.78
C GLN A 526 3.59 -13.37 12.96
N LEU A 527 3.83 -14.21 13.99
CA LEU A 527 2.97 -15.36 14.28
C LEU A 527 1.52 -14.98 14.60
N MET A 528 1.27 -13.73 15.04
CA MET A 528 -0.09 -13.21 15.23
C MET A 528 -0.99 -13.32 13.99
N ARG A 529 -0.38 -13.37 12.78
CA ARG A 529 -1.10 -13.41 11.50
C ARG A 529 -1.41 -14.83 11.02
N ILE A 530 -0.98 -15.84 11.76
CA ILE A 530 -1.11 -17.25 11.38
C ILE A 530 -2.24 -17.88 12.20
N GLU A 531 -3.11 -18.62 11.55
CA GLU A 531 -4.14 -19.39 12.24
C GLU A 531 -3.52 -20.53 13.05
N PRO A 532 -4.04 -20.86 14.23
CA PRO A 532 -3.55 -21.97 15.04
C PRO A 532 -3.51 -23.28 14.26
N GLY A 533 -2.34 -23.93 14.28
CA GLY A 533 -2.12 -25.21 13.60
C GLY A 533 -1.77 -25.11 12.12
N LYS A 534 -1.61 -23.92 11.56
CA LYS A 534 -1.14 -23.69 10.20
C LYS A 534 0.36 -23.43 10.18
N ASP A 535 0.98 -23.76 9.04
CA ASP A 535 2.36 -23.40 8.70
C ASP A 535 2.41 -21.98 8.08
N ILE A 536 3.60 -21.42 7.92
CA ILE A 536 3.81 -20.14 7.24
C ILE A 536 3.74 -20.40 5.72
N GLU A 537 2.85 -19.69 5.02
CA GLU A 537 2.64 -19.85 3.57
C GLU A 537 3.15 -18.67 2.75
N GLU A 538 3.01 -17.44 3.25
CA GLU A 538 3.33 -16.20 2.55
C GLU A 538 4.86 -15.97 2.46
N ALA A 539 5.34 -15.55 1.28
CA ALA A 539 6.76 -15.48 0.96
C ALA A 539 7.57 -14.55 1.88
N HIS A 540 7.05 -13.36 2.20
CA HIS A 540 7.74 -12.41 3.09
C HIS A 540 7.72 -12.87 4.57
N MET A 541 6.72 -13.61 5.00
CA MET A 541 6.73 -14.22 6.33
C MET A 541 7.71 -15.38 6.40
N ARG A 542 7.80 -16.20 5.32
CA ARG A 542 8.79 -17.27 5.19
C ARG A 542 10.20 -16.73 5.20
N ASN A 543 10.49 -15.65 4.48
CA ASN A 543 11.82 -15.08 4.44
C ASN A 543 12.28 -14.59 5.82
N ARG A 544 11.42 -13.84 6.53
CA ARG A 544 11.71 -13.34 7.88
C ARG A 544 11.96 -14.46 8.88
N ALA A 545 11.12 -15.49 8.84
CA ALA A 545 11.32 -16.69 9.65
C ALA A 545 12.65 -17.38 9.30
N LEU A 546 12.92 -17.58 7.99
CA LEU A 546 14.15 -18.22 7.53
C LEU A 546 15.39 -17.49 8.07
N ILE A 547 15.48 -16.19 7.88
CA ILE A 547 16.61 -15.39 8.36
C ILE A 547 16.74 -15.50 9.87
N ALA A 548 15.65 -15.26 10.58
CA ALA A 548 15.67 -15.17 12.03
C ALA A 548 15.98 -16.51 12.71
N TYR A 549 15.36 -17.61 12.28
CA TYR A 549 15.63 -18.96 12.84
C TYR A 549 16.98 -19.50 12.41
N TRP A 550 17.44 -19.23 11.18
CA TRP A 550 18.78 -19.59 10.75
C TRP A 550 19.86 -18.90 11.61
N VAL A 551 19.68 -17.61 11.87
CA VAL A 551 20.57 -16.82 12.74
C VAL A 551 20.56 -17.37 14.18
N LEU A 552 19.36 -17.64 14.72
CA LEU A 552 19.21 -18.18 16.07
C LEU A 552 19.99 -19.50 16.23
N GLU A 553 19.93 -20.39 15.24
CA GLU A 553 20.62 -21.68 15.29
C GLU A 553 22.13 -21.54 15.05
N ASN A 554 22.53 -20.82 14.00
CA ASN A 554 23.93 -20.70 13.60
C ASN A 554 24.75 -19.72 14.47
N GLY A 555 24.09 -18.82 15.19
CA GLY A 555 24.69 -17.92 16.18
C GLY A 555 24.72 -18.50 17.61
N LYS A 556 24.14 -19.68 17.83
CA LYS A 556 23.95 -20.25 19.17
C LYS A 556 25.27 -20.53 19.91
N ALA A 557 26.30 -21.01 19.22
CA ALA A 557 27.60 -21.32 19.82
C ALA A 557 28.28 -20.08 20.40
N ASP A 558 28.10 -18.93 19.76
CA ASP A 558 28.67 -17.63 20.13
C ASP A 558 27.69 -16.77 20.92
N ASN A 559 26.50 -17.31 21.24
CA ASN A 559 25.43 -16.63 21.96
C ASN A 559 25.05 -15.27 21.35
N VAL A 560 24.90 -15.22 20.02
CA VAL A 560 24.64 -13.96 19.28
C VAL A 560 23.21 -13.47 19.48
N VAL A 561 22.24 -14.38 19.33
CA VAL A 561 20.80 -14.13 19.55
C VAL A 561 20.22 -15.30 20.32
N GLU A 562 19.35 -15.03 21.27
CA GLU A 562 18.65 -16.06 22.03
C GLU A 562 17.19 -15.71 22.33
N LEU A 563 16.37 -16.72 22.54
CA LEU A 563 15.03 -16.59 23.12
C LEU A 563 15.14 -16.86 24.63
N ILE A 564 14.89 -15.83 25.43
CA ILE A 564 14.93 -15.93 26.89
C ILE A 564 13.52 -15.91 27.49
N LYS A 565 13.36 -16.56 28.65
CA LYS A 565 12.12 -16.46 29.44
C LYS A 565 12.31 -15.54 30.63
N ARG A 566 11.44 -14.56 30.78
CA ARG A 566 11.37 -13.66 31.93
C ARG A 566 9.92 -13.54 32.37
N ASP A 567 9.61 -13.80 33.61
CA ASP A 567 8.26 -13.75 34.18
C ASP A 567 7.20 -14.55 33.38
N GLY A 568 7.62 -15.71 32.85
CA GLY A 568 6.76 -16.58 32.06
C GLY A 568 6.60 -16.20 30.59
N LYS A 569 7.13 -15.05 30.15
CA LYS A 569 7.07 -14.55 28.78
C LYS A 569 8.40 -14.77 28.04
N THR A 570 8.31 -15.03 26.75
CA THR A 570 9.48 -15.18 25.87
C THR A 570 9.84 -13.82 25.27
N TYR A 571 11.14 -13.53 25.22
CA TYR A 571 11.71 -12.32 24.61
C TYR A 571 12.88 -12.67 23.70
N VAL A 572 13.07 -11.87 22.66
CA VAL A 572 14.28 -11.91 21.83
C VAL A 572 15.37 -11.07 22.50
N GLN A 573 16.55 -11.65 22.67
CA GLN A 573 17.73 -10.95 23.15
C GLN A 573 18.84 -11.01 22.11
N ILE A 574 19.35 -9.86 21.69
CA ILE A 574 20.51 -9.75 20.82
C ILE A 574 21.71 -9.37 21.70
N ASN A 575 22.67 -10.26 21.81
CA ASN A 575 23.84 -10.09 22.66
C ASN A 575 25.01 -9.46 21.92
N ASP A 576 25.12 -9.69 20.60
CA ASP A 576 26.19 -9.14 19.76
C ASP A 576 25.65 -8.74 18.37
N TYR A 577 25.40 -7.45 18.18
CA TYR A 577 24.93 -6.90 16.91
C TYR A 577 25.97 -6.96 15.79
N HIS A 578 27.26 -6.91 16.12
CA HIS A 578 28.32 -7.02 15.12
C HIS A 578 28.45 -8.48 14.61
N ALA A 579 28.41 -9.45 15.51
CA ALA A 579 28.37 -10.87 15.14
C ALA A 579 27.09 -11.20 14.35
N LEU A 580 25.95 -10.59 14.70
CA LEU A 580 24.68 -10.72 13.96
C LEU A 580 24.84 -10.25 12.50
N ARG A 581 25.45 -9.10 12.25
CA ARG A 581 25.79 -8.65 10.89
C ARG A 581 26.64 -9.69 10.15
N GLY A 582 27.60 -10.31 10.84
CA GLY A 582 28.43 -11.38 10.28
C GLY A 582 27.64 -12.64 9.89
N LEU A 583 26.57 -12.97 10.63
CA LEU A 583 25.66 -14.06 10.28
C LEU A 583 24.79 -13.70 9.06
N PHE A 584 24.28 -12.47 8.98
CA PHE A 584 23.58 -12.00 7.77
C PHE A 584 24.47 -12.08 6.53
N ALA A 585 25.75 -11.70 6.64
CA ALA A 585 26.71 -11.80 5.54
C ALA A 585 26.90 -13.26 5.07
N LYS A 586 27.01 -14.20 6.00
CA LYS A 586 27.17 -15.64 5.67
C LYS A 586 25.94 -16.19 4.97
N LEU A 587 24.75 -15.87 5.48
CA LEU A 587 23.50 -16.34 4.88
C LEU A 587 23.27 -15.68 3.52
N LEU A 588 23.56 -14.39 3.35
CA LEU A 588 23.47 -13.70 2.05
C LEU A 588 24.37 -14.37 1.00
N ALA A 589 25.61 -14.70 1.36
CA ALA A 589 26.53 -15.38 0.46
C ALA A 589 25.98 -16.75 0.02
N GLU A 590 25.39 -17.51 0.92
CA GLU A 590 24.81 -18.82 0.62
C GLU A 590 23.52 -18.70 -0.23
N ILE A 591 22.62 -17.80 0.11
CA ILE A 591 21.38 -17.56 -0.67
C ILE A 591 21.74 -17.11 -2.10
N GLN A 592 22.72 -16.22 -2.24
CA GLN A 592 23.19 -15.81 -3.57
C GLN A 592 23.81 -16.97 -4.36
N ARG A 593 24.59 -17.82 -3.72
CA ARG A 593 25.13 -19.05 -4.35
C ARG A 593 24.01 -19.93 -4.86
N ILE A 594 23.03 -20.24 -3.98
CA ILE A 594 21.88 -21.09 -4.33
C ILE A 594 21.14 -20.53 -5.55
N LYS A 595 20.87 -19.22 -5.55
CA LYS A 595 20.19 -18.56 -6.67
C LYS A 595 21.05 -18.58 -7.93
N SER A 596 22.32 -18.21 -7.83
CA SER A 596 23.25 -18.11 -8.98
C SER A 596 23.52 -19.44 -9.66
N GLU A 597 23.52 -20.53 -8.91
CA GLU A 597 23.75 -21.89 -9.41
C GLU A 597 22.46 -22.64 -9.72
N GLY A 598 21.29 -22.11 -9.35
CA GLY A 598 19.99 -22.78 -9.49
C GLY A 598 19.86 -24.02 -8.61
N ASP A 599 20.51 -24.00 -7.42
CA ASP A 599 20.54 -25.15 -6.48
C ASP A 599 19.20 -25.32 -5.75
N PHE A 600 18.23 -25.92 -6.45
CA PHE A 600 16.89 -26.20 -5.90
C PHE A 600 16.93 -27.01 -4.60
N ALA A 601 17.82 -27.98 -4.49
CA ALA A 601 17.86 -28.86 -3.31
C ALA A 601 18.28 -28.10 -2.06
N ALA A 602 19.32 -27.26 -2.14
CA ALA A 602 19.77 -26.42 -1.04
C ALA A 602 18.71 -25.35 -0.69
N GLY A 603 18.12 -24.70 -1.70
CA GLY A 603 17.06 -23.71 -1.50
C GLY A 603 15.84 -24.28 -0.79
N ARG A 604 15.34 -25.43 -1.26
CA ARG A 604 14.28 -26.17 -0.59
C ARG A 604 14.62 -26.52 0.86
N ALA A 605 15.81 -27.03 1.10
CA ALA A 605 16.23 -27.44 2.44
C ALA A 605 16.25 -26.27 3.42
N LEU A 606 16.74 -25.10 3.00
CA LEU A 606 16.72 -23.88 3.83
C LEU A 606 15.30 -23.42 4.15
N VAL A 607 14.44 -23.29 3.14
CA VAL A 607 13.08 -22.79 3.34
C VAL A 607 12.26 -23.75 4.20
N GLU A 608 12.30 -25.05 3.93
CA GLU A 608 11.54 -26.04 4.70
C GLU A 608 12.04 -26.17 6.15
N THR A 609 13.34 -25.96 6.39
CA THR A 609 13.91 -26.04 7.73
C THR A 609 13.60 -24.84 8.58
N TYR A 610 13.69 -23.63 8.01
CA TYR A 610 13.68 -22.40 8.78
C TYR A 610 12.49 -21.47 8.48
N GLY A 611 11.86 -21.57 7.30
CA GLY A 611 10.87 -20.60 6.83
C GLY A 611 9.43 -21.05 6.96
N VAL A 612 9.14 -22.33 7.22
CA VAL A 612 7.78 -22.88 7.11
C VAL A 612 7.16 -23.21 8.45
N LYS A 613 7.91 -23.84 9.34
CA LYS A 613 7.35 -24.44 10.57
C LYS A 613 7.15 -23.43 11.68
N VAL A 614 5.99 -23.53 12.33
CA VAL A 614 5.60 -22.72 13.48
C VAL A 614 5.76 -23.53 14.75
N ASN A 615 6.40 -22.95 15.77
CA ASN A 615 6.42 -23.53 17.11
C ASN A 615 5.05 -23.30 17.79
N PRO A 616 4.26 -24.36 18.08
CA PRO A 616 2.90 -24.19 18.57
C PRO A 616 2.81 -23.53 19.95
N GLU A 617 3.79 -23.75 20.84
CA GLU A 617 3.79 -23.17 22.18
C GLU A 617 4.08 -21.67 22.11
N LEU A 618 5.08 -21.27 21.33
CA LEU A 618 5.42 -19.87 21.10
C LEU A 618 4.30 -19.14 20.36
N HIS A 619 3.69 -19.78 19.37
CA HIS A 619 2.53 -19.23 18.65
C HIS A 619 1.37 -18.92 19.59
N LYS A 620 1.00 -19.90 20.44
CA LYS A 620 -0.04 -19.68 21.44
C LYS A 620 0.33 -18.53 22.40
N GLU A 621 1.58 -18.49 22.87
CA GLU A 621 2.05 -17.40 23.74
C GLU A 621 1.89 -16.03 23.06
N VAL A 622 2.30 -15.91 21.79
CA VAL A 622 2.19 -14.66 21.01
C VAL A 622 0.73 -14.25 20.87
N LEU A 623 -0.16 -15.16 20.50
CA LEU A 623 -1.59 -14.87 20.36
C LEU A 623 -2.22 -14.43 21.69
N ASP A 624 -1.92 -15.13 22.79
CA ASP A 624 -2.42 -14.78 24.12
C ASP A 624 -1.94 -13.37 24.53
N ARG A 625 -0.68 -13.02 24.26
CA ARG A 625 -0.10 -11.70 24.58
C ARG A 625 -0.73 -10.58 23.75
N TYR A 626 -0.91 -10.80 22.45
CA TYR A 626 -1.60 -9.83 21.58
C TYR A 626 -3.04 -9.56 21.99
N ALA A 627 -3.76 -10.58 22.43
CA ALA A 627 -5.16 -10.46 22.86
C ALA A 627 -5.36 -9.47 24.03
N HIS A 628 -4.31 -9.16 24.78
CA HIS A 628 -4.35 -8.20 25.90
C HIS A 628 -4.03 -6.76 25.49
N LEU A 629 -3.49 -6.54 24.28
CA LEU A 629 -3.04 -5.21 23.86
C LEU A 629 -4.16 -4.33 23.29
N ASP A 630 -5.32 -4.90 22.98
CA ASP A 630 -6.42 -4.17 22.31
C ASP A 630 -5.96 -3.42 21.04
N ILE A 631 -5.02 -4.00 20.30
CA ILE A 631 -4.55 -3.47 19.02
C ILE A 631 -5.50 -3.92 17.91
N ALA A 632 -6.04 -2.97 17.14
CA ALA A 632 -6.88 -3.31 15.99
C ALA A 632 -6.07 -4.04 14.92
N PRO A 633 -6.51 -5.23 14.43
CA PRO A 633 -5.82 -5.95 13.37
C PRO A 633 -5.84 -5.21 12.04
N TYR A 634 -6.87 -4.40 11.80
CA TYR A 634 -7.05 -3.64 10.57
C TYR A 634 -7.03 -2.14 10.82
N LYS A 635 -6.47 -1.41 9.87
CA LYS A 635 -6.36 0.05 9.94
C LYS A 635 -6.74 0.65 8.58
N GLY A 636 -7.27 1.86 8.62
CA GLY A 636 -7.54 2.67 7.43
C GLY A 636 -7.55 4.14 7.78
N PHE A 637 -7.92 5.00 6.84
CA PHE A 637 -7.69 6.42 6.97
C PHE A 637 -8.94 7.27 6.73
N VAL A 638 -8.94 8.48 7.28
CA VAL A 638 -9.69 9.61 6.76
C VAL A 638 -8.76 10.47 5.92
N ASN A 639 -9.29 11.01 4.85
CA ASN A 639 -8.56 11.90 3.96
C ASN A 639 -8.51 13.34 4.51
N PRO A 640 -7.45 14.10 4.21
CA PRO A 640 -7.47 15.55 4.39
C PRO A 640 -8.50 16.21 3.47
N VAL A 641 -8.99 17.39 3.87
CA VAL A 641 -9.95 18.19 3.09
C VAL A 641 -9.23 19.36 2.44
N TYR A 642 -9.32 19.45 1.12
CA TYR A 642 -8.71 20.52 0.34
C TYR A 642 -9.75 21.61 0.04
N SER A 643 -9.36 22.88 0.22
CA SER A 643 -10.24 24.02 -0.02
C SER A 643 -9.54 25.14 -0.80
N LEU A 644 -10.25 25.70 -1.80
CA LEU A 644 -9.76 26.81 -2.57
C LEU A 644 -9.86 28.12 -1.78
N VAL A 645 -8.75 28.84 -1.65
CA VAL A 645 -8.71 30.19 -1.09
C VAL A 645 -8.87 31.19 -2.23
N LYS A 646 -9.82 32.14 -2.09
CA LYS A 646 -10.11 33.17 -3.10
C LYS A 646 -9.92 34.56 -2.52
N ASP A 647 -9.41 35.48 -3.35
CA ASP A 647 -9.37 36.91 -3.04
C ASP A 647 -10.76 37.56 -3.13
N SER A 648 -10.82 38.84 -2.85
CA SER A 648 -12.06 39.65 -2.93
C SER A 648 -12.63 39.74 -4.37
N ASN A 649 -11.84 39.44 -5.39
CA ASN A 649 -12.24 39.46 -6.80
C ASN A 649 -12.67 38.07 -7.29
N GLY A 650 -12.59 37.06 -6.44
CA GLY A 650 -12.91 35.66 -6.77
C GLY A 650 -11.76 34.87 -7.42
N ASN A 651 -10.58 35.46 -7.56
CA ASN A 651 -9.39 34.72 -8.07
C ASN A 651 -8.87 33.76 -7.01
N ILE A 652 -8.47 32.56 -7.45
CA ILE A 652 -7.87 31.58 -6.55
C ILE A 652 -6.43 32.02 -6.24
N THR A 653 -6.11 32.09 -4.96
CA THR A 653 -4.80 32.55 -4.46
C THR A 653 -4.02 31.46 -3.75
N ASP A 654 -4.69 30.42 -3.24
CA ASP A 654 -4.05 29.26 -2.61
C ASP A 654 -5.02 28.07 -2.51
N VAL A 655 -4.48 26.91 -2.08
CA VAL A 655 -5.24 25.74 -1.64
C VAL A 655 -4.79 25.38 -0.24
N THR A 656 -5.74 25.26 0.70
CA THR A 656 -5.47 24.87 2.09
C THR A 656 -5.87 23.42 2.34
N ILE A 657 -5.26 22.84 3.36
CA ILE A 657 -5.58 21.50 3.87
C ILE A 657 -6.16 21.63 5.27
N ASP A 658 -7.26 20.93 5.52
CA ASP A 658 -7.86 20.73 6.84
C ASP A 658 -7.82 19.23 7.19
N TYR A 659 -7.35 18.92 8.39
CA TYR A 659 -7.22 17.57 8.94
C TYR A 659 -8.23 17.28 10.05
N THR A 660 -9.17 18.19 10.32
CA THR A 660 -10.03 18.11 11.51
C THR A 660 -11.28 17.25 11.32
N GLU A 661 -11.61 16.90 10.07
CA GLU A 661 -12.81 16.11 9.78
C GLU A 661 -12.68 14.68 10.33
N ASP A 662 -13.73 14.24 11.05
CA ASP A 662 -13.81 12.88 11.59
C ASP A 662 -14.46 11.89 10.60
N TYR A 663 -14.39 10.59 10.92
CA TYR A 663 -14.75 9.51 10.01
C TYR A 663 -16.21 9.56 9.51
N ILE A 664 -17.21 9.52 10.40
CA ILE A 664 -18.63 9.58 9.97
C ILE A 664 -18.97 10.91 9.27
N PRO A 665 -18.58 12.09 9.79
CA PRO A 665 -18.78 13.35 9.05
C PRO A 665 -18.23 13.31 7.63
N GLN A 666 -17.03 12.75 7.42
CA GLN A 666 -16.45 12.62 6.09
C GLN A 666 -17.27 11.70 5.18
N MET A 667 -17.69 10.53 5.67
CA MET A 667 -18.50 9.60 4.89
C MET A 667 -19.83 10.21 4.45
N LEU A 668 -20.53 10.86 5.37
CA LEU A 668 -21.78 11.55 5.10
C LEU A 668 -21.60 12.74 4.14
N ARG A 669 -20.48 13.47 4.24
CA ARG A 669 -20.15 14.54 3.29
C ARG A 669 -19.89 13.95 1.90
N TYR A 670 -19.13 12.86 1.80
CA TYR A 670 -18.87 12.19 0.53
C TYR A 670 -20.18 11.71 -0.13
N SER A 671 -21.10 11.13 0.62
CA SER A 671 -22.40 10.70 0.11
C SER A 671 -23.26 11.87 -0.37
N ARG A 672 -23.15 13.05 0.26
CA ARG A 672 -23.86 14.26 -0.17
C ARG A 672 -23.25 14.92 -1.40
N GLU A 673 -21.89 14.97 -1.47
CA GLU A 673 -21.18 15.80 -2.46
C GLU A 673 -20.73 15.03 -3.69
N TYR A 674 -20.45 13.73 -3.55
CA TYR A 674 -19.85 12.91 -4.61
C TYR A 674 -20.71 11.75 -5.09
N SER A 675 -21.91 11.55 -4.54
CA SER A 675 -22.83 10.55 -5.10
C SER A 675 -23.36 10.97 -6.46
N THR A 676 -23.19 10.09 -7.42
CA THR A 676 -23.54 10.33 -8.84
C THR A 676 -24.37 9.21 -9.43
N LEU A 677 -24.35 8.01 -8.88
CA LEU A 677 -25.06 6.86 -9.41
C LEU A 677 -26.45 6.73 -8.78
N PRO A 678 -27.43 6.11 -9.49
CA PRO A 678 -28.75 5.78 -8.94
C PRO A 678 -28.63 4.90 -7.68
N ARG A 679 -29.56 5.13 -6.75
CA ARG A 679 -29.62 4.43 -5.45
C ARG A 679 -30.74 3.43 -5.40
#